data_8625c18fc5d80bfa53494fb8a84737d0
#
_entry.id   8625c18fc5d80bfa53494fb8a84737d0
#
_cell.length_a   1.000
_cell.length_b   1.000
_cell.length_c   1.000
_cell.angle_alpha   90.00
_cell.angle_beta   90.00
_cell.angle_gamma   90.00
#
_symmetry.space_group_name_H-M   'P 1'
#
loop_
_entity.id
_entity.type
_entity.pdbx_description
1 polymer ?
#
loop_
_entity_poly.entity_id
_entity_poly.type
_entity_poly.pdbx_seq_one_letter_code
_entity_poly.pdbx_strand_id
1 'polypeptide(L)'
;MSFLYPNMLFGLFALAIPIVVHLFNFRRHKVVYFSNTATLKTIEQENAKTKKLKYIIALIMRMLFIAGLVFAFAYPYNPEQKLKTDDADNLVAVYIDNSMSMHSQSSEISLIEDARSSARALVSNISPSQRFVLLTNSRQLDNEYPMNQDEMLMSIDAMQTEASPLSFNNLYENLQMIMKRNGFKSASLFVYSDFQDNMMNMDGLVADSAIQIVAMPLASDYQQNIYIDTVWLTSPILQKDLANEINVRVVNESDKDINGLPVNFEIDDKSVAFNTIDIPANGKNDVAMQFVIGTDVIHRISSHTATVAINDYPITFDDMYNFVLNVRPVIKIVELSANNGESPIATLFSNDSLFDYNCVDPRRIDQQYLADCQMVIVDGDANLNETMWQSIIDFANDGGSVVVFPSERSENSNNSEFSNDTLSISTIASNHEFFSDIFVNIPTNADLPKVYRHAQIDKKRFSNTLTLISLQNGTSFFTLSKIGSGNIFSFASQLGKDWTNFADNSLFVPVMYKIAMLGGQMNRLSYTLGVDKDITINDLTVFSEGDIKIHDAQSNFEMIPMVEMRNNRALIRLYDELPGAGFYTINKGDEIIETTAWNDNRKESKMKFLDREEVDKLLKDNGLNVVAVMKTDEIHSDDVMEMMIRRSMLWKSFILLSLISLLIEILVLRFWK
;
A
#
# COMPACT_ATOMS: atom_id res chain seq x y z
N MET A 1 -6.14 -19.11 39.97
CA MET A 1 -4.76 -19.06 40.45
C MET A 1 -4.25 -20.50 40.59
N SER A 2 -3.16 -20.82 39.94
CA SER A 2 -2.45 -22.10 40.08
C SER A 2 -1.08 -21.85 40.68
N PHE A 3 -0.39 -22.87 41.19
CA PHE A 3 0.90 -22.74 41.85
C PHE A 3 1.95 -23.58 41.12
N LEU A 4 3.13 -23.03 40.90
CA LEU A 4 4.24 -23.75 40.24
C LEU A 4 4.82 -24.82 41.17
N TYR A 5 4.94 -24.48 42.46
CA TYR A 5 5.46 -25.37 43.50
C TYR A 5 4.39 -25.61 44.59
N PRO A 6 3.33 -26.44 44.32
CA PRO A 6 2.25 -26.64 45.28
C PRO A 6 2.73 -27.24 46.61
N ASN A 7 3.83 -27.97 46.59
CA ASN A 7 4.43 -28.54 47.82
C ASN A 7 4.91 -27.46 48.79
N MET A 8 5.24 -26.24 48.33
CA MET A 8 5.61 -25.13 49.20
C MET A 8 4.44 -24.63 50.06
N LEU A 9 3.18 -24.94 49.69
CA LEU A 9 2.03 -24.60 50.52
C LEU A 9 1.99 -25.34 51.85
N PHE A 10 2.73 -26.46 52.01
CA PHE A 10 2.95 -27.07 53.32
C PHE A 10 3.68 -26.12 54.28
N GLY A 11 4.40 -25.12 53.78
CA GLY A 11 4.97 -24.04 54.56
C GLY A 11 3.93 -23.23 55.36
N LEU A 12 2.64 -23.29 55.04
CA LEU A 12 1.56 -22.68 55.82
C LEU A 12 1.43 -23.29 57.21
N PHE A 13 1.92 -24.51 57.48
CA PHE A 13 2.00 -25.05 58.82
C PHE A 13 2.90 -24.20 59.75
N ALA A 14 3.82 -23.39 59.20
CA ALA A 14 4.62 -22.45 59.99
C ALA A 14 3.78 -21.33 60.61
N LEU A 15 2.52 -21.09 60.14
CA LEU A 15 1.57 -20.19 60.79
C LEU A 15 1.20 -20.63 62.22
N ALA A 16 1.37 -21.90 62.54
CA ALA A 16 1.18 -22.39 63.90
C ALA A 16 2.20 -21.80 64.92
N ILE A 17 3.41 -21.43 64.43
CA ILE A 17 4.49 -20.93 65.31
C ILE A 17 4.09 -19.61 66.01
N PRO A 18 3.66 -18.54 65.29
CA PRO A 18 3.21 -17.31 65.93
C PRO A 18 2.03 -17.50 66.88
N ILE A 19 1.10 -18.42 66.49
CA ILE A 19 -0.07 -18.73 67.33
C ILE A 19 0.34 -19.37 68.65
N VAL A 20 1.20 -20.39 68.57
CA VAL A 20 1.73 -21.06 69.75
C VAL A 20 2.49 -20.10 70.66
N VAL A 21 3.37 -19.27 70.07
CA VAL A 21 4.10 -18.23 70.80
C VAL A 21 3.17 -17.23 71.49
N HIS A 22 2.07 -16.86 70.82
CA HIS A 22 1.09 -15.94 71.37
C HIS A 22 0.24 -16.56 72.48
N LEU A 23 -0.17 -17.84 72.33
CA LEU A 23 -0.96 -18.58 73.36
C LEU A 23 -0.19 -18.89 74.61
N PHE A 24 1.06 -19.35 74.49
CA PHE A 24 1.85 -19.81 75.64
C PHE A 24 2.55 -18.71 76.39
N ASN A 25 2.49 -17.43 75.93
CA ASN A 25 2.95 -16.21 76.61
C ASN A 25 4.17 -16.45 77.57
N PHE A 26 5.30 -16.87 77.01
CA PHE A 26 6.56 -17.25 77.78
C PHE A 26 7.22 -16.10 78.56
N ARG A 27 6.43 -15.24 79.22
CA ARG A 27 6.94 -14.18 80.06
C ARG A 27 7.15 -14.71 81.51
N ARG A 28 8.37 -14.74 81.99
CA ARG A 28 8.66 -14.91 83.40
C ARG A 28 8.28 -13.63 84.13
N HIS A 29 7.20 -13.66 84.93
CA HIS A 29 6.81 -12.55 85.76
C HIS A 29 7.76 -12.49 86.99
N LYS A 30 8.40 -11.33 87.21
CA LYS A 30 9.17 -11.06 88.43
C LYS A 30 8.16 -10.51 89.43
N VAL A 31 7.90 -11.23 90.45
CA VAL A 31 6.97 -10.82 91.54
C VAL A 31 7.67 -9.72 92.37
N VAL A 32 7.02 -8.54 92.43
CA VAL A 32 7.45 -7.43 93.26
C VAL A 32 6.29 -7.11 94.24
N TYR A 33 6.55 -7.19 95.53
CA TYR A 33 5.54 -6.97 96.54
C TYR A 33 5.32 -5.44 96.73
N PHE A 34 4.08 -4.95 96.55
CA PHE A 34 3.69 -3.54 96.74
C PHE A 34 2.55 -3.46 97.80
N SER A 35 2.63 -2.47 98.73
CA SER A 35 1.69 -2.33 99.85
C SER A 35 0.33 -1.71 99.48
N ASN A 36 0.16 -1.03 98.32
CA ASN A 36 -1.14 -0.51 97.90
C ASN A 36 -1.35 -0.73 96.39
N THR A 37 -2.26 -1.60 96.01
CA THR A 37 -2.53 -2.04 94.64
C THR A 37 -3.83 -1.44 94.01
N ALA A 38 -4.60 -0.63 94.79
CA ALA A 38 -5.93 -0.19 94.30
C ALA A 38 -5.88 0.72 93.07
N THR A 39 -4.99 1.70 93.05
CA THR A 39 -4.81 2.64 91.90
C THR A 39 -4.09 1.96 90.72
N LEU A 40 -3.25 0.99 90.96
CA LEU A 40 -2.58 0.21 89.88
C LEU A 40 -3.56 -0.70 89.17
N LYS A 41 -4.56 -1.28 89.82
CA LYS A 41 -5.57 -2.12 89.22
C LYS A 41 -6.45 -1.37 88.25
N THR A 42 -6.83 -0.10 88.54
CA THR A 42 -7.67 0.73 87.63
C THR A 42 -6.90 1.13 86.34
N ILE A 43 -5.62 1.49 86.50
CA ILE A 43 -4.78 1.83 85.31
C ILE A 43 -4.44 0.56 84.53
N GLU A 44 -4.32 -0.58 85.13
CA GLU A 44 -4.06 -1.86 84.47
C GLU A 44 -5.29 -2.30 83.69
N GLN A 45 -6.51 -2.10 84.19
CA GLN A 45 -7.76 -2.42 83.43
C GLN A 45 -8.03 -1.51 82.23
N GLU A 46 -7.68 -0.23 82.28
CA GLU A 46 -7.81 0.70 81.14
C GLU A 46 -6.80 0.38 80.03
N ASN A 47 -5.54 0.04 80.42
CA ASN A 47 -4.46 -0.30 79.49
C ASN A 47 -4.54 -1.75 78.98
N ALA A 48 -5.29 -2.64 79.59
CA ALA A 48 -5.36 -4.05 79.24
C ALA A 48 -6.02 -4.28 77.86
N LYS A 49 -7.06 -3.49 77.52
CA LYS A 49 -7.75 -3.58 76.23
C LYS A 49 -6.87 -3.10 75.08
N THR A 50 -6.18 -1.99 75.22
CA THR A 50 -5.27 -1.43 74.21
C THR A 50 -4.04 -2.31 73.99
N LYS A 51 -3.45 -2.85 75.05
CA LYS A 51 -2.35 -3.82 74.97
C LYS A 51 -2.79 -5.12 74.28
N LYS A 52 -3.97 -5.63 74.60
CA LYS A 52 -4.51 -6.84 73.94
C LYS A 52 -4.75 -6.63 72.45
N LEU A 53 -5.27 -5.48 72.04
CA LEU A 53 -5.45 -5.12 70.62
C LEU A 53 -4.09 -5.02 69.90
N LYS A 54 -3.11 -4.34 70.49
CA LYS A 54 -1.73 -4.23 69.98
C LYS A 54 -1.10 -5.60 69.67
N TYR A 55 -1.19 -6.55 70.60
CA TYR A 55 -0.60 -7.90 70.40
C TYR A 55 -1.41 -8.74 69.38
N ILE A 56 -2.73 -8.55 69.27
CA ILE A 56 -3.52 -9.22 68.26
C ILE A 56 -3.15 -8.71 66.88
N ILE A 57 -3.00 -7.39 66.71
CA ILE A 57 -2.60 -6.80 65.41
C ILE A 57 -1.19 -7.29 65.06
N ALA A 58 -0.24 -7.30 65.98
CA ALA A 58 1.09 -7.82 65.73
C ALA A 58 1.07 -9.31 65.33
N LEU A 59 0.20 -10.13 65.94
CA LEU A 59 0.01 -11.52 65.55
C LEU A 59 -0.51 -11.65 64.12
N ILE A 60 -1.53 -10.86 63.77
CA ILE A 60 -2.11 -10.86 62.42
C ILE A 60 -1.03 -10.49 61.40
N MET A 61 -0.24 -9.44 61.66
CA MET A 61 0.82 -9.02 60.76
C MET A 61 1.92 -10.08 60.59
N ARG A 62 2.29 -10.82 61.66
CA ARG A 62 3.20 -11.97 61.56
C ARG A 62 2.65 -13.10 60.73
N MET A 63 1.37 -13.40 60.90
CA MET A 63 0.71 -14.42 60.10
C MET A 63 0.67 -14.02 58.61
N LEU A 64 0.33 -12.76 58.30
CA LEU A 64 0.35 -12.22 56.95
C LEU A 64 1.74 -12.23 56.33
N PHE A 65 2.80 -11.91 57.14
CA PHE A 65 4.19 -11.99 56.69
C PHE A 65 4.56 -13.41 56.27
N ILE A 66 4.30 -14.40 57.13
CA ILE A 66 4.63 -15.83 56.85
C ILE A 66 3.79 -16.34 55.69
N ALA A 67 2.48 -16.03 55.63
CA ALA A 67 1.61 -16.43 54.56
C ALA A 67 2.07 -15.83 53.23
N GLY A 68 2.36 -14.52 53.20
CA GLY A 68 2.86 -13.83 52.00
C GLY A 68 4.18 -14.44 51.49
N LEU A 69 5.08 -14.79 52.43
CA LEU A 69 6.35 -15.41 52.08
C LEU A 69 6.16 -16.82 51.51
N VAL A 70 5.28 -17.63 52.08
CA VAL A 70 4.95 -18.97 51.60
C VAL A 70 4.30 -18.88 50.20
N PHE A 71 3.34 -17.96 49.99
CA PHE A 71 2.77 -17.77 48.68
C PHE A 71 3.80 -17.27 47.66
N ALA A 72 4.71 -16.39 48.05
CA ALA A 72 5.79 -15.98 47.16
C ALA A 72 6.65 -17.16 46.67
N PHE A 73 7.03 -18.08 47.58
CA PHE A 73 7.80 -19.30 47.25
C PHE A 73 6.96 -20.36 46.53
N ALA A 74 5.64 -20.39 46.71
CA ALA A 74 4.75 -21.28 45.95
C ALA A 74 4.55 -20.85 44.48
N TYR A 75 5.04 -19.65 44.11
CA TYR A 75 4.97 -19.08 42.76
C TYR A 75 3.56 -19.15 42.19
N PRO A 76 2.60 -18.35 42.71
CA PRO A 76 1.24 -18.29 42.17
C PRO A 76 1.23 -17.65 40.82
N TYR A 77 0.43 -18.21 39.89
CA TYR A 77 0.26 -17.73 38.52
C TYR A 77 -1.19 -17.79 38.08
N ASN A 78 -1.53 -17.00 37.03
CA ASN A 78 -2.81 -17.06 36.37
C ASN A 78 -2.75 -18.00 35.16
N PRO A 79 -3.53 -19.10 35.13
CA PRO A 79 -3.48 -20.07 34.03
C PRO A 79 -4.11 -19.55 32.73
N GLU A 80 -4.85 -18.44 32.75
CA GLU A 80 -5.58 -17.93 31.60
C GLU A 80 -4.69 -17.33 30.50
N GLN A 81 -3.40 -17.14 30.73
CA GLN A 81 -2.43 -16.58 29.78
C GLN A 81 -1.40 -17.60 29.26
N LYS A 82 -1.67 -18.87 29.34
CA LYS A 82 -0.74 -19.90 28.80
C LYS A 82 -0.94 -20.00 27.29
N LEU A 83 0.13 -19.82 26.49
CA LEU A 83 0.16 -20.22 25.09
C LEU A 83 -0.18 -21.71 24.97
N LYS A 84 -1.11 -22.04 24.11
CA LYS A 84 -1.58 -23.44 23.92
C LYS A 84 -0.70 -24.17 22.91
N THR A 85 0.62 -24.19 23.12
CA THR A 85 1.55 -24.81 22.18
C THR A 85 1.61 -26.34 22.28
N ASP A 86 1.09 -26.93 23.34
CA ASP A 86 1.14 -28.40 23.57
C ASP A 86 -0.22 -29.10 23.38
N ASP A 87 -1.21 -28.44 22.81
CA ASP A 87 -2.53 -29.01 22.58
C ASP A 87 -2.64 -29.50 21.13
N ALA A 88 -3.05 -30.72 20.92
CA ALA A 88 -3.18 -31.33 19.59
C ALA A 88 -4.21 -30.59 18.69
N ASP A 89 -5.16 -29.88 19.30
CA ASP A 89 -6.16 -29.06 18.60
C ASP A 89 -5.66 -27.63 18.30
N ASN A 90 -4.43 -27.28 18.67
CA ASN A 90 -3.82 -25.97 18.44
C ASN A 90 -2.87 -25.97 17.25
N LEU A 91 -2.99 -24.96 16.39
CA LEU A 91 -2.08 -24.69 15.29
C LEU A 91 -1.01 -23.67 15.71
N VAL A 92 0.26 -23.96 15.46
CA VAL A 92 1.33 -22.99 15.63
C VAL A 92 1.56 -22.28 14.30
N ALA A 93 1.15 -21.04 14.21
CA ALA A 93 1.35 -20.19 13.04
C ALA A 93 2.56 -19.26 13.28
N VAL A 94 3.49 -19.26 12.36
CA VAL A 94 4.62 -18.34 12.36
C VAL A 94 4.53 -17.49 11.11
N TYR A 95 4.35 -16.20 11.29
CA TYR A 95 4.45 -15.23 10.23
C TYR A 95 5.84 -14.61 10.26
N ILE A 96 6.51 -14.67 9.13
CA ILE A 96 7.77 -13.96 8.90
C ILE A 96 7.53 -12.97 7.77
N ASP A 97 7.63 -11.71 8.11
CA ASP A 97 7.61 -10.63 7.14
C ASP A 97 8.83 -10.75 6.24
N ASN A 98 8.58 -11.00 4.96
CA ASN A 98 9.61 -11.12 3.94
C ASN A 98 9.54 -9.98 2.93
N SER A 99 9.01 -8.82 3.35
CA SER A 99 8.98 -7.58 2.57
C SER A 99 10.39 -7.02 2.33
N MET A 100 10.48 -6.08 1.40
CA MET A 100 11.75 -5.45 1.03
C MET A 100 12.38 -4.67 2.19
N SER A 101 11.56 -4.04 3.04
CA SER A 101 12.03 -3.31 4.23
C SER A 101 12.82 -4.18 5.21
N MET A 102 12.52 -5.49 5.26
CA MET A 102 13.20 -6.47 6.12
C MET A 102 14.65 -6.77 5.70
N HIS A 103 15.09 -6.25 4.53
CA HIS A 103 16.51 -6.24 4.15
C HIS A 103 17.33 -5.15 4.86
N SER A 104 16.68 -4.19 5.50
CA SER A 104 17.37 -3.22 6.33
C SER A 104 18.15 -3.91 7.46
N GLN A 105 19.22 -3.27 7.94
CA GLN A 105 20.13 -3.87 8.90
C GLN A 105 19.79 -3.44 10.33
N SER A 106 19.87 -4.40 11.23
CA SER A 106 20.03 -4.16 12.66
C SER A 106 21.44 -4.63 13.05
N SER A 107 22.32 -3.71 13.44
CA SER A 107 23.75 -3.95 13.70
C SER A 107 24.53 -4.54 12.50
N GLU A 108 24.77 -5.84 12.45
CA GLU A 108 25.53 -6.50 11.37
C GLU A 108 24.68 -7.49 10.55
N ILE A 109 23.43 -7.72 10.95
CA ILE A 109 22.56 -8.75 10.35
C ILE A 109 21.29 -8.08 9.79
N SER A 110 20.78 -8.54 8.66
CA SER A 110 19.50 -8.06 8.13
C SER A 110 18.34 -8.52 9.02
N LEU A 111 17.26 -7.71 9.09
CA LEU A 111 16.09 -8.05 9.92
C LEU A 111 15.47 -9.38 9.48
N ILE A 112 15.49 -9.72 8.20
CA ILE A 112 14.96 -10.98 7.70
C ILE A 112 15.78 -12.19 8.20
N GLU A 113 17.10 -12.09 8.30
CA GLU A 113 17.95 -13.16 8.84
C GLU A 113 17.79 -13.30 10.35
N ASP A 114 17.58 -12.19 11.07
CA ASP A 114 17.24 -12.22 12.49
C ASP A 114 15.87 -12.90 12.71
N ALA A 115 14.84 -12.52 11.91
CA ALA A 115 13.54 -13.18 11.92
C ALA A 115 13.63 -14.68 11.66
N ARG A 116 14.39 -15.10 10.63
CA ARG A 116 14.61 -16.52 10.31
C ARG A 116 15.26 -17.28 11.43
N SER A 117 16.35 -16.75 11.98
CA SER A 117 17.09 -17.41 13.07
C SER A 117 16.23 -17.57 14.31
N SER A 118 15.48 -16.54 14.68
CA SER A 118 14.56 -16.53 15.82
C SER A 118 13.37 -17.47 15.61
N ALA A 119 12.79 -17.49 14.41
CA ALA A 119 11.70 -18.41 14.06
C ALA A 119 12.17 -19.88 14.09
N ARG A 120 13.37 -20.17 13.57
CA ARG A 120 13.97 -21.51 13.65
C ARG A 120 14.19 -21.97 15.09
N ALA A 121 14.73 -21.09 15.93
CA ALA A 121 14.91 -21.37 17.37
C ALA A 121 13.57 -21.65 18.05
N LEU A 122 12.53 -20.84 17.75
CA LEU A 122 11.17 -21.06 18.24
C LEU A 122 10.65 -22.45 17.84
N VAL A 123 10.65 -22.75 16.55
CA VAL A 123 10.11 -24.01 15.99
C VAL A 123 10.85 -25.22 16.57
N SER A 124 12.19 -25.15 16.69
CA SER A 124 13.01 -26.23 17.24
C SER A 124 12.73 -26.53 18.72
N ASN A 125 12.25 -25.53 19.48
CA ASN A 125 11.94 -25.67 20.90
C ASN A 125 10.48 -26.12 21.18
N ILE A 126 9.61 -26.11 20.18
CA ILE A 126 8.24 -26.61 20.31
C ILE A 126 8.22 -28.13 20.08
N SER A 127 7.24 -28.82 20.70
CA SER A 127 7.09 -30.27 20.56
C SER A 127 6.98 -30.71 19.11
N PRO A 128 7.74 -31.72 18.65
CA PRO A 128 7.64 -32.25 17.27
C PRO A 128 6.25 -32.82 16.90
N SER A 129 5.39 -33.08 17.89
CA SER A 129 4.01 -33.54 17.67
C SER A 129 3.06 -32.43 17.23
N GLN A 130 3.48 -31.18 17.33
CA GLN A 130 2.69 -30.04 16.90
C GLN A 130 2.60 -29.88 15.39
N ARG A 131 1.55 -29.19 14.95
CA ARG A 131 1.37 -28.79 13.57
C ARG A 131 1.69 -27.30 13.42
N PHE A 132 2.45 -27.02 12.36
CA PHE A 132 2.95 -25.68 12.06
C PHE A 132 2.38 -25.18 10.74
N VAL A 133 2.26 -23.88 10.59
CA VAL A 133 2.02 -23.21 9.32
C VAL A 133 2.94 -22.00 9.23
N LEU A 134 3.65 -21.89 8.10
CA LEU A 134 4.43 -20.70 7.76
C LEU A 134 3.53 -19.75 6.99
N LEU A 135 3.44 -18.52 7.45
CA LEU A 135 2.77 -17.42 6.77
C LEU A 135 3.84 -16.40 6.35
N THR A 136 3.78 -15.95 5.13
CA THR A 136 4.67 -14.93 4.55
C THR A 136 3.84 -13.94 3.74
N ASN A 137 4.46 -12.93 3.15
CA ASN A 137 3.79 -12.02 2.22
C ASN A 137 3.41 -12.70 0.91
N SER A 138 4.01 -13.86 0.60
CA SER A 138 3.66 -14.64 -0.57
C SER A 138 2.24 -15.18 -0.50
N ARG A 139 1.51 -15.04 -1.60
CA ARG A 139 0.16 -15.57 -1.76
C ARG A 139 0.14 -16.97 -2.38
N GLN A 140 1.28 -17.64 -2.45
CA GLN A 140 1.35 -18.98 -2.99
C GLN A 140 0.64 -19.98 -2.08
N LEU A 141 -0.22 -20.81 -2.67
CA LEU A 141 -1.07 -21.79 -1.98
C LEU A 141 -0.29 -22.91 -1.26
N ASP A 142 0.99 -23.07 -1.56
CA ASP A 142 1.82 -24.16 -1.02
C ASP A 142 2.09 -24.04 0.49
N ASN A 143 1.98 -22.84 1.06
CA ASN A 143 2.20 -22.58 2.48
C ASN A 143 0.92 -22.69 3.34
N GLU A 144 -0.23 -23.01 2.74
CA GLU A 144 -1.52 -23.07 3.46
C GLU A 144 -1.79 -24.39 4.19
N TYR A 145 -0.91 -25.38 4.08
CA TYR A 145 -1.11 -26.69 4.71
C TYR A 145 -0.32 -26.83 6.01
N PRO A 146 -0.96 -27.37 7.06
CA PRO A 146 -0.25 -27.67 8.31
C PRO A 146 0.84 -28.72 8.10
N MET A 147 2.07 -28.36 8.43
CA MET A 147 3.29 -29.15 8.24
C MET A 147 3.86 -29.65 9.57
N ASN A 148 4.77 -30.59 9.52
CA ASN A 148 5.54 -31.04 10.69
C ASN A 148 6.73 -30.10 10.94
N GLN A 149 7.49 -30.36 12.02
CA GLN A 149 8.60 -29.53 12.45
C GLN A 149 9.72 -29.44 11.40
N ASP A 150 10.10 -30.58 10.78
CA ASP A 150 11.17 -30.63 9.79
C ASP A 150 10.78 -29.90 8.50
N GLU A 151 9.55 -30.10 8.04
CA GLU A 151 8.99 -29.39 6.88
C GLU A 151 8.94 -27.87 7.12
N MET A 152 8.56 -27.45 8.33
CA MET A 152 8.52 -26.05 8.72
C MET A 152 9.91 -25.42 8.68
N LEU A 153 10.94 -26.08 9.21
CA LEU A 153 12.31 -25.61 9.20
C LEU A 153 12.83 -25.47 7.75
N MET A 154 12.54 -26.44 6.88
CA MET A 154 12.90 -26.36 5.45
C MET A 154 12.19 -25.21 4.76
N SER A 155 10.91 -24.95 5.06
CA SER A 155 10.14 -23.86 4.48
C SER A 155 10.66 -22.49 4.90
N ILE A 156 11.09 -22.32 6.16
CA ILE A 156 11.74 -21.10 6.64
C ILE A 156 13.03 -20.82 5.87
N ASP A 157 13.84 -21.86 5.60
CA ASP A 157 15.10 -21.73 4.87
C ASP A 157 14.89 -21.43 3.38
N ALA A 158 13.83 -21.95 2.78
CA ALA A 158 13.50 -21.76 1.37
C ALA A 158 12.77 -20.44 1.07
N MET A 159 12.38 -19.69 2.10
CA MET A 159 11.62 -18.44 1.96
C MET A 159 12.41 -17.40 1.15
N GLN A 160 11.77 -16.80 0.16
CA GLN A 160 12.32 -15.71 -0.66
C GLN A 160 11.67 -14.37 -0.26
N THR A 161 12.32 -13.28 -0.63
CA THR A 161 11.77 -11.94 -0.45
C THR A 161 10.60 -11.70 -1.40
N GLU A 162 9.60 -10.99 -0.93
CA GLU A 162 8.39 -10.67 -1.68
C GLU A 162 8.24 -9.15 -1.80
N ALA A 163 7.90 -8.67 -2.99
CA ALA A 163 7.76 -7.25 -3.27
C ALA A 163 6.42 -6.65 -2.80
N SER A 164 5.48 -7.47 -2.33
CA SER A 164 4.13 -7.02 -1.97
C SER A 164 3.86 -7.24 -0.49
N PRO A 165 3.76 -6.18 0.33
CA PRO A 165 3.47 -6.32 1.76
C PRO A 165 2.06 -6.87 1.99
N LEU A 166 1.93 -7.75 2.98
CA LEU A 166 0.65 -8.28 3.43
C LEU A 166 0.13 -7.44 4.60
N SER A 167 -1.11 -6.93 4.52
CA SER A 167 -1.72 -6.25 5.67
C SER A 167 -2.02 -7.23 6.80
N PHE A 168 -1.95 -6.75 8.04
CA PHE A 168 -2.23 -7.58 9.22
C PHE A 168 -3.65 -8.18 9.18
N ASN A 169 -4.63 -7.44 8.65
CA ASN A 169 -5.99 -7.97 8.47
C ASN A 169 -6.00 -9.20 7.56
N ASN A 170 -5.34 -9.12 6.39
CA ASN A 170 -5.26 -10.25 5.45
C ASN A 170 -4.51 -11.45 6.04
N LEU A 171 -3.42 -11.20 6.77
CA LEU A 171 -2.69 -12.24 7.50
C LEU A 171 -3.61 -12.97 8.49
N TYR A 172 -4.36 -12.20 9.28
CA TYR A 172 -5.23 -12.74 10.32
C TYR A 172 -6.42 -13.52 9.74
N GLU A 173 -7.07 -12.99 8.69
CA GLU A 173 -8.13 -13.69 7.95
C GLU A 173 -7.63 -14.98 7.31
N ASN A 174 -6.44 -14.96 6.74
CA ASN A 174 -5.81 -16.15 6.15
C ASN A 174 -5.60 -17.25 7.20
N LEU A 175 -5.08 -16.89 8.36
CA LEU A 175 -4.95 -17.83 9.48
C LEU A 175 -6.31 -18.42 9.91
N GLN A 176 -7.35 -17.58 10.02
CA GLN A 176 -8.71 -18.07 10.35
C GLN A 176 -9.24 -19.06 9.30
N MET A 177 -8.98 -18.80 8.02
CA MET A 177 -9.37 -19.70 6.93
C MET A 177 -8.62 -21.05 7.03
N ILE A 178 -7.32 -21.03 7.27
CA ILE A 178 -6.49 -22.23 7.45
C ILE A 178 -6.97 -23.06 8.65
N MET A 179 -7.22 -22.41 9.79
CA MET A 179 -7.77 -23.08 10.98
C MET A 179 -9.09 -23.77 10.68
N LYS A 180 -10.04 -23.04 10.07
CA LYS A 180 -11.37 -23.57 9.73
C LYS A 180 -11.30 -24.73 8.75
N ARG A 181 -10.46 -24.63 7.71
CA ARG A 181 -10.29 -25.65 6.68
C ARG A 181 -9.72 -26.96 7.24
N ASN A 182 -8.78 -26.84 8.19
CA ASN A 182 -8.08 -27.99 8.77
C ASN A 182 -8.65 -28.46 10.11
N GLY A 183 -9.69 -27.80 10.64
CA GLY A 183 -10.41 -28.21 11.84
C GLY A 183 -9.72 -27.89 13.17
N PHE A 184 -8.78 -26.94 13.19
CA PHE A 184 -8.13 -26.49 14.43
C PHE A 184 -9.08 -25.59 15.24
N LYS A 185 -9.07 -25.77 16.56
CA LYS A 185 -9.92 -25.00 17.50
C LYS A 185 -9.24 -23.75 18.04
N SER A 186 -7.92 -23.71 18.01
CA SER A 186 -7.12 -22.56 18.47
C SER A 186 -5.84 -22.44 17.66
N ALA A 187 -5.24 -21.24 17.67
CA ALA A 187 -3.93 -21.01 17.10
C ALA A 187 -3.07 -20.13 18.01
N SER A 188 -1.76 -20.37 17.93
CA SER A 188 -0.74 -19.47 18.49
C SER A 188 0.01 -18.82 17.34
N LEU A 189 -0.22 -17.54 17.11
CA LEU A 189 0.37 -16.75 16.02
C LEU A 189 1.59 -15.99 16.54
N PHE A 190 2.74 -16.30 15.97
CA PHE A 190 4.00 -15.58 16.20
C PHE A 190 4.28 -14.69 15.00
N VAL A 191 4.41 -13.38 15.23
CA VAL A 191 4.55 -12.38 14.16
C VAL A 191 5.93 -11.74 14.25
N TYR A 192 6.80 -12.06 13.28
CA TYR A 192 8.11 -11.43 13.10
C TYR A 192 8.00 -10.39 11.98
N SER A 193 8.05 -9.11 12.31
CA SER A 193 7.95 -8.00 11.36
C SER A 193 8.60 -6.74 11.93
N ASP A 194 8.96 -5.82 11.08
CA ASP A 194 9.34 -4.46 11.45
C ASP A 194 8.14 -3.58 11.84
N PHE A 195 6.92 -4.09 11.68
CA PHE A 195 5.66 -3.41 12.00
C PHE A 195 5.55 -2.01 11.40
N GLN A 196 5.78 -1.89 10.11
CA GLN A 196 5.50 -0.65 9.41
C GLN A 196 4.03 -0.25 9.53
N ASP A 197 3.76 1.05 9.64
CA ASP A 197 2.41 1.63 9.76
C ASP A 197 1.46 1.18 8.63
N ASN A 198 1.99 0.99 7.42
CA ASN A 198 1.25 0.52 6.26
C ASN A 198 0.75 -0.94 6.35
N MET A 199 1.47 -1.80 7.11
CA MET A 199 1.07 -3.18 7.38
C MET A 199 -0.09 -3.26 8.38
N MET A 200 -0.19 -2.30 9.30
CA MET A 200 -1.09 -2.34 10.46
C MET A 200 -2.51 -1.86 10.15
N ASN A 201 -2.96 -2.02 8.91
CA ASN A 201 -4.37 -1.80 8.59
C ASN A 201 -5.24 -2.91 9.18
N MET A 202 -6.13 -2.53 10.09
CA MET A 202 -7.06 -3.42 10.79
C MET A 202 -8.53 -3.12 10.48
N ASP A 203 -8.82 -2.37 9.42
CA ASP A 203 -10.18 -2.04 9.02
C ASP A 203 -10.99 -3.30 8.69
N GLY A 204 -12.08 -3.49 9.43
CA GLY A 204 -12.97 -4.66 9.25
C GLY A 204 -12.46 -5.95 9.90
N LEU A 205 -11.36 -5.95 10.64
CA LEU A 205 -10.82 -7.13 11.31
C LEU A 205 -11.82 -7.67 12.34
N VAL A 206 -12.10 -8.97 12.26
CA VAL A 206 -12.95 -9.70 13.22
C VAL A 206 -12.07 -10.51 14.15
N ALA A 207 -11.93 -10.02 15.38
CA ALA A 207 -11.10 -10.68 16.39
C ALA A 207 -11.69 -12.04 16.81
N ASP A 208 -10.84 -13.07 16.88
CA ASP A 208 -11.16 -14.40 17.40
C ASP A 208 -10.33 -14.66 18.67
N SER A 209 -11.01 -14.88 19.79
CA SER A 209 -10.37 -15.18 21.08
C SER A 209 -9.59 -16.50 21.09
N ALA A 210 -9.82 -17.37 20.11
CA ALA A 210 -9.11 -18.63 19.94
C ALA A 210 -7.69 -18.47 19.39
N ILE A 211 -7.37 -17.29 18.80
CA ILE A 211 -6.06 -16.97 18.27
C ILE A 211 -5.29 -16.16 19.31
N GLN A 212 -4.18 -16.70 19.79
CA GLN A 212 -3.26 -16.04 20.69
C GLN A 212 -2.10 -15.45 19.90
N ILE A 213 -1.77 -14.18 20.13
CA ILE A 213 -0.75 -13.46 19.36
C ILE A 213 0.47 -13.17 20.22
N VAL A 214 1.65 -13.48 19.69
CA VAL A 214 2.94 -13.02 20.18
C VAL A 214 3.58 -12.19 19.05
N ALA A 215 3.70 -10.90 19.27
CA ALA A 215 4.31 -9.99 18.30
C ALA A 215 5.79 -9.75 18.67
N MET A 216 6.65 -9.80 17.67
CA MET A 216 8.08 -9.62 17.78
C MET A 216 8.54 -8.51 16.83
N PRO A 217 8.43 -7.24 17.28
CA PRO A 217 8.91 -6.11 16.50
C PRO A 217 10.43 -6.17 16.33
N LEU A 218 10.85 -6.16 15.07
CA LEU A 218 12.23 -6.09 14.64
C LEU A 218 12.57 -4.62 14.39
N ALA A 219 13.55 -4.08 15.09
CA ALA A 219 13.92 -2.69 14.94
C ALA A 219 15.10 -2.54 13.96
N SER A 220 14.94 -1.70 12.96
CA SER A 220 16.06 -1.25 12.14
C SER A 220 16.81 -0.11 12.83
N ASP A 221 18.14 -0.15 12.76
CA ASP A 221 18.99 0.96 13.18
C ASP A 221 18.89 2.16 12.23
N TYR A 222 18.38 1.91 11.02
CA TYR A 222 18.23 2.90 9.95
C TYR A 222 16.75 3.20 9.74
N GLN A 223 16.35 4.41 10.11
CA GLN A 223 14.98 4.94 9.92
C GLN A 223 14.93 6.03 8.84
N GLN A 224 16.01 6.19 8.10
CA GLN A 224 16.16 7.22 7.07
C GLN A 224 16.21 6.55 5.71
N ASN A 225 15.45 7.08 4.77
CA ASN A 225 15.39 6.59 3.41
C ASN A 225 15.22 7.73 2.41
N ILE A 226 15.87 7.62 1.26
CA ILE A 226 15.70 8.52 0.13
C ILE A 226 15.35 7.66 -1.07
N TYR A 227 14.22 7.92 -1.70
CA TYR A 227 13.74 7.06 -2.78
C TYR A 227 13.14 7.85 -3.94
N ILE A 228 13.09 7.20 -5.11
CA ILE A 228 12.39 7.72 -6.28
C ILE A 228 10.92 7.33 -6.17
N ASP A 229 10.03 8.32 -5.96
CA ASP A 229 8.59 8.13 -5.81
C ASP A 229 7.92 7.87 -7.17
N THR A 230 8.19 8.73 -8.15
CA THR A 230 7.57 8.62 -9.48
C THR A 230 8.37 9.34 -10.56
N VAL A 231 8.19 8.87 -11.80
CA VAL A 231 8.74 9.49 -13.00
C VAL A 231 7.62 9.76 -13.98
N TRP A 232 7.61 10.94 -14.61
CA TRP A 232 6.63 11.28 -15.63
C TRP A 232 7.25 12.13 -16.74
N LEU A 233 6.64 12.07 -17.93
CA LEU A 233 7.03 12.89 -19.06
C LEU A 233 6.38 14.27 -18.98
N THR A 234 7.11 15.33 -19.31
CA THR A 234 6.56 16.68 -19.45
C THR A 234 5.57 16.75 -20.63
N SER A 235 5.87 16.03 -21.72
CA SER A 235 4.99 15.89 -22.86
C SER A 235 4.51 14.43 -22.99
N PRO A 236 3.22 14.17 -23.20
CA PRO A 236 2.71 12.81 -23.36
C PRO A 236 3.22 12.10 -24.63
N ILE A 237 3.83 12.84 -25.56
CA ILE A 237 4.35 12.34 -26.82
C ILE A 237 5.86 12.59 -26.85
N LEU A 238 6.58 11.50 -27.05
CA LEU A 238 8.02 11.56 -27.27
C LEU A 238 8.32 11.97 -28.71
N GLN A 239 9.13 13.00 -28.84
CA GLN A 239 9.56 13.52 -30.14
C GLN A 239 10.88 12.89 -30.53
N LYS A 240 10.89 12.27 -31.72
CA LYS A 240 12.08 11.67 -32.29
C LYS A 240 13.11 12.76 -32.64
N ASP A 241 14.37 12.52 -32.37
CA ASP A 241 15.54 13.37 -32.69
C ASP A 241 15.43 14.81 -32.12
N LEU A 242 14.49 15.04 -31.21
CA LEU A 242 14.32 16.31 -30.48
C LEU A 242 14.53 16.10 -28.98
N ALA A 243 14.73 17.22 -28.27
CA ALA A 243 14.86 17.18 -26.82
C ALA A 243 13.50 16.88 -26.18
N ASN A 244 13.43 15.76 -25.47
CA ASN A 244 12.33 15.38 -24.59
C ASN A 244 12.76 15.67 -23.15
N GLU A 245 11.77 15.71 -22.24
CA GLU A 245 12.03 15.98 -20.84
C GLU A 245 11.22 15.02 -19.95
N ILE A 246 11.91 14.39 -18.99
CA ILE A 246 11.29 13.69 -17.88
C ILE A 246 11.43 14.50 -16.61
N ASN A 247 10.47 14.33 -15.71
CA ASN A 247 10.54 14.80 -14.35
C ASN A 247 10.61 13.58 -13.41
N VAL A 248 11.50 13.68 -12.43
CA VAL A 248 11.77 12.66 -11.42
C VAL A 248 11.47 13.23 -10.06
N ARG A 249 10.57 12.64 -9.31
CA ARG A 249 10.29 13.01 -7.92
C ARG A 249 11.11 12.14 -6.99
N VAL A 250 11.92 12.80 -6.16
CA VAL A 250 12.67 12.15 -5.10
C VAL A 250 12.12 12.59 -3.75
N VAL A 251 11.94 11.65 -2.85
CA VAL A 251 11.43 11.85 -1.49
C VAL A 251 12.55 11.56 -0.50
N ASN A 252 12.68 12.40 0.50
CA ASN A 252 13.60 12.26 1.61
C ASN A 252 12.79 12.09 2.91
N GLU A 253 12.78 10.89 3.46
CA GLU A 253 12.16 10.57 4.76
C GLU A 253 13.15 10.76 5.93
N SER A 254 14.34 11.32 5.66
CA SER A 254 15.31 11.60 6.73
C SER A 254 15.05 12.94 7.41
N ASP A 255 15.57 13.11 8.60
CA ASP A 255 15.51 14.33 9.42
C ASP A 255 16.54 15.41 9.02
N LYS A 256 17.30 15.18 7.91
CA LYS A 256 18.36 16.05 7.41
C LYS A 256 18.10 16.48 5.98
N ASP A 257 18.48 17.71 5.66
CA ASP A 257 18.51 18.18 4.29
C ASP A 257 19.57 17.42 3.50
N ILE A 258 19.22 16.96 2.32
CA ILE A 258 20.14 16.32 1.37
C ILE A 258 20.46 17.34 0.27
N ASN A 259 21.75 17.55 0.05
CA ASN A 259 22.22 18.50 -0.96
C ASN A 259 23.06 17.80 -2.02
N GLY A 260 22.76 18.06 -3.28
CA GLY A 260 23.52 17.56 -4.42
C GLY A 260 23.45 16.05 -4.63
N LEU A 261 22.31 15.40 -4.29
CA LEU A 261 22.12 13.98 -4.56
C LEU A 261 22.18 13.73 -6.07
N PRO A 262 23.09 12.87 -6.55
CA PRO A 262 23.19 12.56 -7.96
C PRO A 262 21.99 11.72 -8.41
N VAL A 263 21.41 12.10 -9.56
CA VAL A 263 20.35 11.37 -10.26
C VAL A 263 20.86 11.00 -11.65
N ASN A 264 20.96 9.72 -11.94
CA ASN A 264 21.41 9.20 -13.24
C ASN A 264 20.19 8.71 -14.02
N PHE A 265 20.15 9.01 -15.31
CA PHE A 265 19.13 8.54 -16.24
C PHE A 265 19.74 7.75 -17.36
N GLU A 266 19.26 6.52 -17.56
CA GLU A 266 19.73 5.57 -18.55
C GLU A 266 18.62 5.17 -19.50
N ILE A 267 18.97 4.96 -20.77
CA ILE A 267 18.10 4.39 -21.80
C ILE A 267 18.88 3.26 -22.48
N ASP A 268 18.27 2.05 -22.55
CA ASP A 268 18.87 0.85 -23.14
C ASP A 268 20.29 0.60 -22.55
N ASP A 269 20.41 0.67 -21.23
CA ASP A 269 21.64 0.50 -20.44
C ASP A 269 22.75 1.52 -20.75
N LYS A 270 22.39 2.67 -21.33
CA LYS A 270 23.31 3.77 -21.59
C LYS A 270 22.89 5.03 -20.83
N SER A 271 23.81 5.62 -20.07
CA SER A 271 23.56 6.90 -19.41
C SER A 271 23.39 8.00 -20.45
N VAL A 272 22.23 8.66 -20.42
CA VAL A 272 21.84 9.71 -21.37
C VAL A 272 21.75 11.09 -20.74
N ALA A 273 21.48 11.14 -19.43
CA ALA A 273 21.43 12.39 -18.68
C ALA A 273 21.84 12.17 -17.23
N PHE A 274 22.39 13.21 -16.63
CA PHE A 274 22.81 13.25 -15.24
C PHE A 274 22.45 14.62 -14.67
N ASN A 275 21.88 14.64 -13.47
CA ASN A 275 21.58 15.87 -12.76
C ASN A 275 21.79 15.67 -11.25
N THR A 276 21.69 16.74 -10.47
CA THR A 276 21.72 16.68 -9.01
C THR A 276 20.47 17.35 -8.44
N ILE A 277 20.02 16.87 -7.27
CA ILE A 277 18.83 17.38 -6.61
C ILE A 277 19.11 17.68 -5.13
N ASP A 278 18.55 18.79 -4.65
CA ASP A 278 18.51 19.14 -3.23
C ASP A 278 17.12 18.82 -2.69
N ILE A 279 17.04 18.13 -1.56
CA ILE A 279 15.78 17.67 -0.99
C ILE A 279 15.73 18.03 0.49
N PRO A 280 14.73 18.80 0.95
CA PRO A 280 14.62 19.15 2.36
C PRO A 280 14.33 17.93 3.23
N ALA A 281 14.66 18.00 4.51
CA ALA A 281 14.33 17.00 5.51
C ALA A 281 12.82 16.74 5.54
N ASN A 282 12.42 15.45 5.61
CA ASN A 282 11.03 15.02 5.57
C ASN A 282 10.24 15.65 4.40
N GLY A 283 10.87 15.80 3.25
CA GLY A 283 10.33 16.51 2.11
C GLY A 283 10.53 15.80 0.79
N LYS A 284 10.13 16.47 -0.27
CA LYS A 284 10.28 15.98 -1.64
C LYS A 284 10.66 17.13 -2.57
N ASN A 285 11.31 16.79 -3.66
CA ASN A 285 11.60 17.72 -4.74
C ASN A 285 11.57 17.02 -6.08
N ASP A 286 11.39 17.79 -7.15
CA ASP A 286 11.32 17.30 -8.51
C ASP A 286 12.55 17.79 -9.29
N VAL A 287 13.14 16.90 -10.10
CA VAL A 287 14.25 17.24 -10.99
C VAL A 287 13.87 16.95 -12.44
N ALA A 288 14.05 17.92 -13.32
CA ALA A 288 13.85 17.78 -14.75
C ALA A 288 15.14 17.34 -15.44
N MET A 289 15.02 16.37 -16.35
CA MET A 289 16.15 15.81 -17.12
C MET A 289 15.80 15.78 -18.61
N GLN A 290 16.65 16.37 -19.43
CA GLN A 290 16.46 16.39 -20.88
C GLN A 290 17.23 15.26 -21.55
N PHE A 291 16.62 14.68 -22.58
CA PHE A 291 17.18 13.58 -23.34
C PHE A 291 16.72 13.59 -24.81
N VAL A 292 17.44 12.88 -25.68
CA VAL A 292 17.11 12.72 -27.08
C VAL A 292 17.07 11.22 -27.39
N ILE A 293 16.01 10.77 -28.07
CA ILE A 293 15.90 9.40 -28.57
C ILE A 293 16.06 9.44 -30.10
N GLY A 294 17.12 8.79 -30.57
CA GLY A 294 17.31 8.49 -32.01
C GLY A 294 16.72 7.10 -32.30
N THR A 295 15.84 6.99 -33.30
CA THR A 295 15.33 5.69 -33.74
C THR A 295 15.78 5.37 -35.13
N ASP A 296 16.38 4.19 -35.31
CA ASP A 296 16.83 3.71 -36.62
C ASP A 296 15.67 3.10 -37.47
N VAL A 297 14.45 2.96 -36.91
CA VAL A 297 13.33 2.25 -37.53
C VAL A 297 12.14 3.17 -37.79
N ILE A 298 11.76 3.34 -39.04
CA ILE A 298 10.80 4.35 -39.53
C ILE A 298 9.33 3.91 -39.41
N HIS A 299 8.98 2.64 -39.13
CA HIS A 299 7.63 2.11 -39.31
C HIS A 299 7.05 1.29 -38.15
N ARG A 300 7.70 1.16 -37.01
CA ARG A 300 7.21 0.42 -35.83
C ARG A 300 7.35 1.26 -34.57
N ILE A 301 6.51 1.00 -33.58
CA ILE A 301 6.71 1.49 -32.22
C ILE A 301 8.07 0.93 -31.76
N SER A 302 8.99 1.82 -31.41
CA SER A 302 10.23 1.41 -30.75
C SER A 302 10.05 1.60 -29.25
N SER A 303 10.15 0.49 -28.51
CA SER A 303 10.13 0.51 -27.03
C SER A 303 11.55 0.51 -26.53
N HIS A 304 11.87 1.49 -25.72
CA HIS A 304 13.20 1.63 -25.09
C HIS A 304 13.04 1.42 -23.60
N THR A 305 13.87 0.57 -23.02
CA THR A 305 13.95 0.43 -21.56
C THR A 305 14.64 1.64 -20.97
N ALA A 306 14.13 2.13 -19.87
CA ALA A 306 14.64 3.34 -19.24
C ALA A 306 14.66 3.19 -17.72
N THR A 307 15.73 3.65 -17.09
CA THR A 307 15.93 3.59 -15.64
C THR A 307 16.43 4.92 -15.12
N VAL A 308 15.83 5.41 -14.06
CA VAL A 308 16.41 6.49 -13.24
C VAL A 308 16.94 5.87 -11.96
N ALA A 309 18.14 6.25 -11.56
CA ALA A 309 18.81 5.72 -10.38
C ALA A 309 19.38 6.84 -9.51
N ILE A 310 19.27 6.66 -8.20
CA ILE A 310 19.99 7.38 -7.15
C ILE A 310 20.87 6.39 -6.39
N ASN A 311 21.55 6.81 -5.36
CA ASN A 311 22.29 5.93 -4.48
C ASN A 311 22.06 6.35 -3.04
N ASP A 312 21.25 5.56 -2.32
CA ASP A 312 20.95 5.73 -0.90
C ASP A 312 21.27 4.44 -0.14
N TYR A 313 22.43 4.41 0.50
CA TYR A 313 22.83 3.26 1.32
C TYR A 313 22.44 3.48 2.79
N PRO A 314 21.91 2.48 3.52
CA PRO A 314 21.91 1.03 3.21
C PRO A 314 20.66 0.50 2.49
N ILE A 315 19.64 1.31 2.27
CA ILE A 315 18.39 0.88 1.66
C ILE A 315 18.49 1.19 0.17
N THR A 316 18.44 0.17 -0.67
CA THR A 316 18.73 0.30 -2.11
C THR A 316 17.66 -0.25 -3.04
N PHE A 317 16.59 -0.89 -2.50
CA PHE A 317 15.57 -1.52 -3.33
C PHE A 317 14.70 -0.49 -4.08
N ASP A 318 14.63 0.73 -3.59
CA ASP A 318 13.84 1.85 -4.11
C ASP A 318 14.69 2.99 -4.72
N ASP A 319 15.99 2.76 -4.83
CA ASP A 319 16.95 3.64 -5.49
C ASP A 319 16.76 3.70 -7.01
N MET A 320 16.10 2.71 -7.59
CA MET A 320 15.86 2.60 -9.03
C MET A 320 14.38 2.73 -9.36
N TYR A 321 14.10 3.38 -10.49
CA TYR A 321 12.75 3.45 -11.06
C TYR A 321 12.81 3.08 -12.54
N ASN A 322 12.17 1.94 -12.88
CA ASN A 322 12.12 1.40 -14.22
C ASN A 322 10.89 1.89 -14.97
N PHE A 323 11.05 2.24 -16.23
CA PHE A 323 9.95 2.63 -17.10
C PHE A 323 10.28 2.37 -18.57
N VAL A 324 9.25 2.35 -19.41
CA VAL A 324 9.40 2.11 -20.85
C VAL A 324 9.02 3.36 -21.61
N LEU A 325 9.91 3.77 -22.50
CA LEU A 325 9.70 4.87 -23.44
C LEU A 325 9.25 4.31 -24.79
N ASN A 326 7.99 4.48 -25.11
CA ASN A 326 7.44 4.05 -26.41
C ASN A 326 7.41 5.24 -27.37
N VAL A 327 8.31 5.21 -28.33
CA VAL A 327 8.37 6.23 -29.39
C VAL A 327 7.44 5.81 -30.52
N ARG A 328 6.38 6.59 -30.73
CA ARG A 328 5.49 6.40 -31.86
C ARG A 328 5.90 7.31 -33.01
N PRO A 329 6.01 6.78 -34.22
CA PRO A 329 6.46 7.60 -35.34
C PRO A 329 5.45 8.69 -35.72
N VAL A 330 4.14 8.42 -35.60
CA VAL A 330 3.06 9.35 -36.02
C VAL A 330 1.79 9.11 -35.23
N ILE A 331 0.97 10.17 -35.09
CA ILE A 331 -0.39 10.11 -34.51
C ILE A 331 -1.38 9.90 -35.67
N LYS A 332 -2.10 8.77 -35.65
CA LYS A 332 -3.11 8.48 -36.66
C LYS A 332 -4.41 9.19 -36.33
N ILE A 333 -4.87 10.02 -37.23
CA ILE A 333 -6.11 10.78 -37.13
C ILE A 333 -7.04 10.37 -38.29
N VAL A 334 -8.26 9.98 -37.94
CA VAL A 334 -9.29 9.71 -38.94
C VAL A 334 -10.40 10.73 -38.83
N GLU A 335 -10.73 11.38 -39.95
CA GLU A 335 -11.91 12.21 -40.12
C GLU A 335 -12.99 11.42 -40.82
N LEU A 336 -14.14 11.28 -40.18
CA LEU A 336 -15.34 10.66 -40.73
C LEU A 336 -16.16 11.75 -41.42
N SER A 337 -16.11 11.83 -42.76
CA SER A 337 -16.80 12.83 -43.54
C SER A 337 -17.30 12.23 -44.85
N ALA A 338 -18.41 12.75 -45.38
CA ALA A 338 -18.90 12.43 -46.72
C ALA A 338 -18.18 13.26 -47.80
N ASN A 339 -17.49 14.33 -47.40
CA ASN A 339 -16.70 15.19 -48.26
C ASN A 339 -15.27 14.68 -48.41
N ASN A 340 -14.74 14.63 -49.61
CA ASN A 340 -13.43 14.00 -49.89
C ASN A 340 -12.21 14.82 -49.44
N GLY A 341 -12.12 15.16 -48.13
CA GLY A 341 -10.91 15.70 -47.54
C GLY A 341 -10.63 17.19 -47.71
N GLU A 342 -11.58 17.97 -48.25
CA GLU A 342 -11.48 19.42 -48.29
C GLU A 342 -12.06 20.03 -47.00
N SER A 343 -11.33 19.88 -45.88
CA SER A 343 -11.75 20.45 -44.61
C SER A 343 -10.62 21.28 -43.99
N PRO A 344 -10.91 22.25 -43.08
CA PRO A 344 -9.90 22.92 -42.29
C PRO A 344 -9.03 21.96 -41.50
N ILE A 345 -9.58 20.81 -41.12
CA ILE A 345 -8.89 19.70 -40.39
C ILE A 345 -7.86 19.04 -41.29
N ALA A 346 -8.24 18.73 -42.55
CA ALA A 346 -7.31 18.19 -43.54
C ALA A 346 -6.12 19.13 -43.77
N THR A 347 -6.41 20.46 -43.88
CA THR A 347 -5.35 21.46 -44.03
C THR A 347 -4.42 21.51 -42.83
N LEU A 348 -4.95 21.30 -41.61
CA LEU A 348 -4.19 21.35 -40.39
C LEU A 348 -3.25 20.14 -40.25
N PHE A 349 -3.74 18.90 -40.47
CA PHE A 349 -3.02 17.69 -40.14
C PHE A 349 -2.27 17.01 -41.28
N SER A 350 -2.70 17.23 -42.56
CA SER A 350 -2.08 16.55 -43.71
C SER A 350 -0.66 17.02 -44.04
N ASN A 351 -0.28 18.21 -43.60
CA ASN A 351 1.01 18.82 -43.94
C ASN A 351 2.05 18.68 -42.80
N ASP A 352 1.69 18.06 -41.68
CA ASP A 352 2.58 17.91 -40.53
C ASP A 352 2.98 16.46 -40.40
N SER A 353 4.28 16.21 -40.39
CA SER A 353 4.87 14.86 -40.28
C SER A 353 4.58 14.14 -38.95
N LEU A 354 4.07 14.83 -37.93
CA LEU A 354 3.63 14.24 -36.68
C LEU A 354 2.34 13.45 -36.80
N PHE A 355 1.56 13.69 -37.88
CA PHE A 355 0.24 13.12 -38.06
C PHE A 355 0.14 12.28 -39.31
N ASP A 356 -0.51 11.12 -39.20
CA ASP A 356 -1.00 10.31 -40.30
C ASP A 356 -2.52 10.55 -40.39
N TYR A 357 -2.88 11.56 -41.21
CA TYR A 357 -4.27 11.97 -41.35
C TYR A 357 -4.95 11.28 -42.54
N ASN A 358 -6.12 10.70 -42.26
CA ASN A 358 -6.96 10.07 -43.29
C ASN A 358 -8.41 10.55 -43.16
N CYS A 359 -9.00 10.97 -44.27
CA CYS A 359 -10.43 11.24 -44.39
C CYS A 359 -11.15 10.05 -45.04
N VAL A 360 -12.14 9.49 -44.34
CA VAL A 360 -12.80 8.25 -44.75
C VAL A 360 -14.32 8.38 -44.65
N ASP A 361 -15.02 7.84 -45.66
CA ASP A 361 -16.48 7.70 -45.61
C ASP A 361 -16.87 6.74 -44.49
N PRO A 362 -17.75 7.13 -43.54
CA PRO A 362 -18.17 6.28 -42.41
C PRO A 362 -18.65 4.89 -42.81
N ARG A 363 -19.18 4.72 -44.02
CA ARG A 363 -19.68 3.44 -44.55
C ARG A 363 -18.59 2.43 -44.91
N ARG A 364 -17.32 2.85 -44.95
CA ARG A 364 -16.15 2.04 -45.33
C ARG A 364 -15.24 1.66 -44.16
N ILE A 365 -15.58 2.07 -42.93
CA ILE A 365 -14.79 1.82 -41.75
C ILE A 365 -15.37 0.66 -40.96
N ASP A 366 -14.47 -0.19 -40.45
CA ASP A 366 -14.76 -1.20 -39.46
C ASP A 366 -14.14 -0.84 -38.07
N GLN A 367 -14.50 -1.60 -37.08
CA GLN A 367 -14.04 -1.40 -35.71
C GLN A 367 -12.50 -1.57 -35.57
N GLN A 368 -11.90 -2.44 -36.41
CA GLN A 368 -10.46 -2.71 -36.38
C GLN A 368 -9.66 -1.48 -36.85
N TYR A 369 -10.18 -0.76 -37.84
CA TYR A 369 -9.54 0.47 -38.33
C TYR A 369 -9.49 1.57 -37.26
N LEU A 370 -10.59 1.71 -36.46
CA LEU A 370 -10.64 2.68 -35.39
C LEU A 370 -9.66 2.35 -34.26
N ALA A 371 -9.43 1.08 -34.00
CA ALA A 371 -8.52 0.65 -32.92
C ALA A 371 -7.06 1.13 -33.12
N ASP A 372 -6.64 1.30 -34.37
CA ASP A 372 -5.30 1.79 -34.73
C ASP A 372 -5.16 3.32 -34.63
N CYS A 373 -6.26 4.05 -34.47
CA CYS A 373 -6.26 5.51 -34.43
C CYS A 373 -6.09 6.05 -33.02
N GLN A 374 -5.58 7.27 -32.89
CA GLN A 374 -5.51 8.02 -31.65
C GLN A 374 -6.62 9.07 -31.54
N MET A 375 -7.08 9.57 -32.68
CA MET A 375 -8.14 10.57 -32.75
C MET A 375 -9.12 10.25 -33.85
N VAL A 376 -10.40 10.28 -33.50
CA VAL A 376 -11.52 10.15 -34.47
C VAL A 376 -12.29 11.47 -34.50
N ILE A 377 -12.46 12.04 -35.67
CA ILE A 377 -13.20 13.28 -35.87
C ILE A 377 -14.48 12.92 -36.65
N VAL A 378 -15.62 13.25 -36.07
CA VAL A 378 -16.93 13.11 -36.67
C VAL A 378 -17.35 14.46 -37.21
N ASP A 379 -17.27 14.61 -38.53
CA ASP A 379 -17.70 15.84 -39.19
C ASP A 379 -19.25 15.95 -39.27
N GLY A 380 -19.74 17.16 -39.39
CA GLY A 380 -21.17 17.44 -39.39
C GLY A 380 -21.94 16.85 -40.59
N ASP A 381 -21.26 16.45 -41.64
CA ASP A 381 -21.86 15.76 -42.81
C ASP A 381 -21.79 14.21 -42.69
N ALA A 382 -21.09 13.69 -41.69
CA ALA A 382 -21.00 12.27 -41.45
C ALA A 382 -22.35 11.68 -41.07
N ASN A 383 -22.87 10.79 -41.88
CA ASN A 383 -24.13 10.09 -41.61
C ASN A 383 -23.81 8.75 -40.91
N LEU A 384 -23.75 8.78 -39.57
CA LEU A 384 -23.46 7.63 -38.75
C LEU A 384 -24.72 6.85 -38.41
N ASN A 385 -24.65 5.52 -38.54
CA ASN A 385 -25.67 4.63 -37.96
C ASN A 385 -25.36 4.34 -36.49
N GLU A 386 -26.32 3.75 -35.78
CA GLU A 386 -26.21 3.45 -34.35
C GLU A 386 -25.00 2.54 -34.02
N THR A 387 -24.75 1.54 -34.88
CA THR A 387 -23.63 0.60 -34.68
C THR A 387 -22.29 1.32 -34.79
N MET A 388 -22.11 2.20 -35.76
CA MET A 388 -20.88 2.98 -35.91
C MET A 388 -20.71 3.96 -34.74
N TRP A 389 -21.81 4.59 -34.31
CA TRP A 389 -21.78 5.49 -33.16
C TRP A 389 -21.34 4.76 -31.87
N GLN A 390 -21.85 3.53 -31.67
CA GLN A 390 -21.41 2.71 -30.54
C GLN A 390 -19.91 2.36 -30.63
N SER A 391 -19.42 2.01 -31.84
CA SER A 391 -17.97 1.75 -32.02
C SER A 391 -17.10 2.97 -31.70
N ILE A 392 -17.59 4.18 -32.01
CA ILE A 392 -16.89 5.43 -31.66
C ILE A 392 -16.92 5.68 -30.12
N ILE A 393 -18.03 5.38 -29.46
CA ILE A 393 -18.12 5.44 -28.00
C ILE A 393 -17.17 4.42 -27.36
N ASP A 394 -17.13 3.19 -27.89
CA ASP A 394 -16.23 2.15 -27.42
C ASP A 394 -14.75 2.57 -27.61
N PHE A 395 -14.42 3.15 -28.77
CA PHE A 395 -13.10 3.73 -29.03
C PHE A 395 -12.73 4.83 -27.99
N ALA A 396 -13.67 5.73 -27.66
CA ALA A 396 -13.46 6.74 -26.63
C ALA A 396 -13.29 6.11 -25.26
N ASN A 397 -14.16 5.13 -24.92
CA ASN A 397 -14.11 4.42 -23.65
C ASN A 397 -12.75 3.74 -23.42
N ASP A 398 -12.15 3.33 -24.52
CA ASP A 398 -10.86 2.64 -24.56
C ASP A 398 -9.64 3.59 -24.56
N GLY A 399 -9.82 4.90 -24.46
CA GLY A 399 -8.73 5.87 -24.33
C GLY A 399 -8.51 6.78 -25.52
N GLY A 400 -9.26 6.59 -26.63
CA GLY A 400 -9.20 7.46 -27.80
C GLY A 400 -9.79 8.86 -27.55
N SER A 401 -9.35 9.84 -28.35
CA SER A 401 -10.00 11.15 -28.42
C SER A 401 -10.99 11.20 -29.56
N VAL A 402 -12.22 11.56 -29.25
CA VAL A 402 -13.28 11.77 -30.26
C VAL A 402 -13.66 13.23 -30.33
N VAL A 403 -13.67 13.80 -31.52
CA VAL A 403 -14.18 15.16 -31.79
C VAL A 403 -15.48 15.06 -32.54
N VAL A 404 -16.52 15.73 -32.06
CA VAL A 404 -17.85 15.69 -32.68
C VAL A 404 -18.27 17.10 -33.07
N PHE A 405 -18.49 17.30 -34.35
CA PHE A 405 -19.15 18.49 -34.89
C PHE A 405 -20.66 18.26 -35.08
N PRO A 406 -21.51 19.28 -34.94
CA PRO A 406 -22.95 19.14 -35.04
C PRO A 406 -23.39 18.74 -36.46
N SER A 407 -24.35 17.80 -36.54
CA SER A 407 -24.93 17.33 -37.79
C SER A 407 -26.40 17.73 -37.89
N GLU A 408 -26.83 18.20 -39.08
CA GLU A 408 -28.24 18.44 -39.38
C GLU A 408 -29.00 17.17 -39.73
N ARG A 409 -28.28 16.10 -40.07
CA ARG A 409 -28.85 14.88 -40.69
C ARG A 409 -28.83 13.67 -39.80
N SER A 410 -28.13 13.72 -38.67
CA SER A 410 -27.98 12.56 -37.80
C SER A 410 -28.97 12.63 -36.64
N GLU A 411 -29.85 11.62 -36.52
CA GLU A 411 -30.78 11.47 -35.38
C GLU A 411 -30.05 11.26 -34.06
N ASN A 412 -28.79 10.82 -34.11
CA ASN A 412 -27.93 10.52 -32.97
C ASN A 412 -26.91 11.62 -32.68
N SER A 413 -27.05 12.81 -33.29
CA SER A 413 -26.19 13.95 -32.98
C SER A 413 -26.41 14.46 -31.55
N ASN A 414 -25.36 14.99 -30.94
CA ASN A 414 -25.43 15.60 -29.60
C ASN A 414 -26.31 16.89 -29.54
N ASN A 415 -27.11 17.17 -30.56
CA ASN A 415 -27.71 18.47 -30.76
C ASN A 415 -29.24 18.37 -30.85
N SER A 416 -29.90 19.16 -30.02
CA SER A 416 -31.36 19.20 -29.96
C SER A 416 -32.01 20.33 -30.81
N GLU A 417 -31.33 21.45 -31.02
CA GLU A 417 -31.85 22.61 -31.76
C GLU A 417 -30.71 23.45 -32.34
N PHE A 418 -30.94 24.04 -33.55
CA PHE A 418 -30.03 24.96 -34.20
C PHE A 418 -30.51 26.39 -34.04
N SER A 419 -29.60 27.31 -33.69
CA SER A 419 -29.83 28.76 -33.70
C SER A 419 -28.96 29.43 -34.74
N ASN A 420 -29.52 30.44 -35.41
CA ASN A 420 -28.81 31.28 -36.40
C ASN A 420 -28.37 32.64 -35.78
N ASP A 421 -28.31 32.74 -34.47
CA ASP A 421 -27.87 33.95 -33.80
C ASP A 421 -26.35 34.10 -33.89
N THR A 422 -25.86 35.23 -34.31
CA THR A 422 -24.43 35.54 -34.31
C THR A 422 -23.98 35.87 -32.91
N LEU A 423 -23.12 35.01 -32.35
CA LEU A 423 -22.58 35.13 -31.00
C LEU A 423 -21.05 35.12 -31.04
N SER A 424 -20.42 35.77 -30.11
CA SER A 424 -18.98 35.66 -29.89
C SER A 424 -18.71 34.71 -28.73
N ILE A 425 -17.51 34.11 -28.69
CA ILE A 425 -17.00 33.42 -27.51
C ILE A 425 -16.86 34.45 -26.39
N SER A 426 -17.30 34.11 -25.19
CA SER A 426 -17.26 35.00 -24.02
C SER A 426 -16.34 34.51 -22.92
N THR A 427 -16.29 33.21 -22.67
CA THR A 427 -15.55 32.63 -21.56
C THR A 427 -14.77 31.42 -22.02
N ILE A 428 -13.49 31.38 -21.67
CA ILE A 428 -12.59 30.23 -21.82
C ILE A 428 -12.18 29.80 -20.41
N ALA A 429 -12.34 28.52 -20.09
CA ALA A 429 -11.95 27.94 -18.80
C ALA A 429 -10.40 27.81 -18.69
N SER A 430 -9.69 28.96 -18.71
CA SER A 430 -8.22 29.02 -18.76
C SER A 430 -7.53 28.33 -17.60
N ASN A 431 -8.20 28.21 -16.44
CA ASN A 431 -7.68 27.49 -15.26
C ASN A 431 -7.85 25.96 -15.35
N HIS A 432 -8.48 25.46 -16.41
CA HIS A 432 -8.64 24.04 -16.63
C HIS A 432 -7.36 23.44 -17.21
N GLU A 433 -7.00 22.25 -16.77
CA GLU A 433 -5.82 21.49 -17.23
C GLU A 433 -5.67 21.42 -18.76
N PHE A 434 -6.78 21.35 -19.49
CA PHE A 434 -6.79 21.39 -20.95
C PHE A 434 -6.09 22.61 -21.56
N PHE A 435 -6.20 23.77 -20.90
CA PHE A 435 -5.65 25.03 -21.39
C PHE A 435 -4.34 25.45 -20.72
N SER A 436 -3.85 24.73 -19.73
CA SER A 436 -2.66 25.09 -18.97
C SER A 436 -1.42 25.35 -19.81
N ASP A 437 -1.27 24.58 -20.89
CA ASP A 437 -0.11 24.65 -21.80
C ASP A 437 -0.42 25.51 -23.05
N ILE A 438 -1.69 25.85 -23.28
CA ILE A 438 -2.13 26.64 -24.44
C ILE A 438 -2.02 28.13 -24.12
N PHE A 439 -2.33 28.51 -22.87
CA PHE A 439 -2.37 29.91 -22.47
C PHE A 439 -1.54 30.16 -21.22
N VAL A 440 -0.54 31.02 -21.31
CA VAL A 440 0.12 31.62 -20.13
C VAL A 440 -0.78 32.72 -19.57
N ASN A 441 -1.36 33.57 -20.44
CA ASN A 441 -2.37 34.60 -20.12
C ASN A 441 -3.22 34.85 -21.35
N ILE A 442 -4.53 34.93 -21.22
CA ILE A 442 -5.42 35.37 -22.29
C ILE A 442 -5.45 36.91 -22.25
N PRO A 443 -5.01 37.62 -23.33
CA PRO A 443 -5.09 39.08 -23.37
C PRO A 443 -6.55 39.53 -23.27
N THR A 444 -6.81 40.60 -22.54
CA THR A 444 -8.16 41.18 -22.40
C THR A 444 -8.77 41.66 -23.72
N ASN A 445 -7.96 41.86 -24.77
CA ASN A 445 -8.36 42.26 -26.10
C ASN A 445 -8.13 41.15 -27.14
N ALA A 446 -8.18 39.88 -26.73
CA ALA A 446 -8.05 38.79 -27.68
C ALA A 446 -9.19 38.82 -28.71
N ASP A 447 -8.84 38.68 -30.01
CA ASP A 447 -9.85 38.51 -31.09
C ASP A 447 -10.43 37.11 -31.02
N LEU A 448 -11.55 36.97 -30.28
CA LEU A 448 -12.23 35.69 -30.07
C LEU A 448 -13.13 35.36 -31.26
N PRO A 449 -13.27 34.06 -31.60
CA PRO A 449 -14.08 33.62 -32.71
C PRO A 449 -15.55 34.04 -32.59
N LYS A 450 -16.16 34.28 -33.76
CA LYS A 450 -17.61 34.50 -33.95
C LYS A 450 -18.26 33.25 -34.46
N VAL A 451 -19.40 32.94 -33.89
CA VAL A 451 -20.25 31.82 -34.27
C VAL A 451 -21.53 32.36 -34.85
N TYR A 452 -21.80 32.06 -36.13
CA TYR A 452 -22.97 32.53 -36.88
C TYR A 452 -24.13 31.57 -36.78
N ARG A 453 -23.80 30.28 -36.58
CA ARG A 453 -24.77 29.20 -36.42
C ARG A 453 -24.25 28.19 -35.41
N HIS A 454 -25.11 27.79 -34.51
CA HIS A 454 -24.74 26.86 -33.47
C HIS A 454 -25.88 25.92 -33.05
N ALA A 455 -25.51 24.77 -32.56
CA ALA A 455 -26.40 23.78 -31.97
C ALA A 455 -26.30 23.79 -30.43
N GLN A 456 -27.35 23.36 -29.79
CA GLN A 456 -27.30 23.16 -28.34
C GLN A 456 -26.70 21.78 -28.04
N ILE A 457 -25.59 21.75 -27.30
CA ILE A 457 -24.95 20.50 -26.89
C ILE A 457 -25.75 19.88 -25.75
N ASP A 458 -26.21 18.63 -25.89
CA ASP A 458 -26.87 17.89 -24.83
C ASP A 458 -25.84 17.35 -23.84
N LYS A 459 -25.68 18.06 -22.72
CA LYS A 459 -24.76 17.68 -21.62
C LYS A 459 -25.19 16.42 -20.82
N LYS A 460 -26.44 15.98 -20.98
CA LYS A 460 -26.96 14.82 -20.26
C LYS A 460 -26.61 13.50 -20.93
N ARG A 461 -26.18 13.54 -22.17
CA ARG A 461 -25.84 12.32 -22.93
C ARG A 461 -24.64 11.60 -22.34
N PHE A 462 -23.67 12.33 -21.81
CA PHE A 462 -22.50 11.78 -21.14
C PHE A 462 -22.41 12.29 -19.70
N SER A 463 -22.14 11.39 -18.76
CA SER A 463 -21.85 11.77 -17.38
C SER A 463 -20.53 12.59 -17.35
N ASN A 464 -20.46 13.61 -16.49
CA ASN A 464 -19.27 14.46 -16.32
C ASN A 464 -18.87 15.34 -17.54
N THR A 465 -19.84 15.93 -18.23
CA THR A 465 -19.57 16.88 -19.29
C THR A 465 -19.21 18.26 -18.73
N LEU A 466 -18.01 18.73 -19.03
CA LEU A 466 -17.49 20.05 -18.66
C LEU A 466 -17.57 21.01 -19.84
N THR A 467 -17.96 22.27 -19.59
CA THR A 467 -17.87 23.33 -20.59
C THR A 467 -16.50 23.98 -20.53
N LEU A 468 -15.74 23.89 -21.62
CA LEU A 468 -14.42 24.49 -21.76
C LEU A 468 -14.47 25.88 -22.35
N ILE A 469 -15.39 26.12 -23.32
CA ILE A 469 -15.61 27.43 -23.94
C ILE A 469 -17.11 27.70 -24.01
N SER A 470 -17.53 28.92 -23.63
CA SER A 470 -18.93 29.38 -23.68
C SER A 470 -19.14 30.55 -24.63
N LEU A 471 -20.33 30.65 -25.18
CA LEU A 471 -20.82 31.78 -25.97
C LEU A 471 -21.38 32.90 -25.07
N GLN A 472 -21.60 34.08 -25.63
CA GLN A 472 -22.11 35.26 -24.89
C GLN A 472 -23.46 35.04 -24.22
N ASN A 473 -24.30 34.15 -24.79
CA ASN A 473 -25.61 33.80 -24.22
C ASN A 473 -25.53 32.71 -23.12
N GLY A 474 -24.29 32.28 -22.72
CA GLY A 474 -24.06 31.22 -21.75
C GLY A 474 -24.17 29.78 -22.27
N THR A 475 -24.49 29.60 -23.56
CA THR A 475 -24.49 28.26 -24.17
C THR A 475 -23.05 27.76 -24.35
N SER A 476 -22.86 26.43 -24.33
CA SER A 476 -21.55 25.83 -24.51
C SER A 476 -21.17 25.82 -25.98
N PHE A 477 -19.97 26.32 -26.29
CA PHE A 477 -19.37 26.22 -27.62
C PHE A 477 -18.51 24.96 -27.77
N PHE A 478 -17.71 24.66 -26.72
CA PHE A 478 -16.79 23.54 -26.69
C PHE A 478 -16.87 22.84 -25.33
N THR A 479 -17.10 21.53 -25.38
CA THR A 479 -17.23 20.72 -24.15
C THR A 479 -16.31 19.53 -24.18
N LEU A 480 -15.93 19.06 -23.00
CA LEU A 480 -15.18 17.84 -22.74
C LEU A 480 -16.04 16.89 -21.92
N SER A 481 -16.22 15.67 -22.38
CA SER A 481 -16.85 14.57 -21.66
C SER A 481 -15.83 13.45 -21.47
N LYS A 482 -15.52 13.09 -20.23
CA LYS A 482 -14.67 11.93 -19.94
C LYS A 482 -15.50 10.65 -20.03
N ILE A 483 -15.01 9.66 -20.81
CA ILE A 483 -15.65 8.35 -20.98
C ILE A 483 -14.57 7.28 -20.86
N GLY A 484 -14.69 6.41 -19.83
CA GLY A 484 -13.65 5.43 -19.55
C GLY A 484 -12.28 6.07 -19.39
N SER A 485 -11.32 5.63 -20.21
CA SER A 485 -9.96 6.17 -20.22
C SER A 485 -9.77 7.33 -21.23
N GLY A 486 -10.75 7.62 -22.08
CA GLY A 486 -10.62 8.63 -23.12
C GLY A 486 -11.60 9.79 -23.00
N ASN A 487 -11.71 10.54 -24.09
CA ASN A 487 -12.40 11.82 -24.08
C ASN A 487 -13.29 11.99 -25.33
N ILE A 488 -14.47 12.60 -25.14
CA ILE A 488 -15.29 13.10 -26.22
C ILE A 488 -15.34 14.63 -26.14
N PHE A 489 -14.87 15.28 -27.21
CA PHE A 489 -14.89 16.71 -27.38
C PHE A 489 -16.03 17.07 -28.30
N SER A 490 -16.98 17.89 -27.86
CA SER A 490 -18.12 18.30 -28.71
C SER A 490 -18.07 19.81 -28.97
N PHE A 491 -18.16 20.17 -30.23
CA PHE A 491 -18.32 21.56 -30.69
C PHE A 491 -19.79 21.88 -30.99
N ALA A 492 -20.20 23.09 -30.68
CA ALA A 492 -21.57 23.55 -31.00
C ALA A 492 -21.75 24.03 -32.45
N SER A 493 -20.66 24.20 -33.18
CA SER A 493 -20.68 24.73 -34.56
C SER A 493 -19.82 23.87 -35.47
N GLN A 494 -20.21 23.73 -36.73
CA GLN A 494 -19.35 23.18 -37.79
C GLN A 494 -18.25 24.18 -38.15
N LEU A 495 -17.20 23.73 -38.84
CA LEU A 495 -16.04 24.54 -39.19
C LEU A 495 -16.24 25.37 -40.51
N GLY A 496 -17.38 25.23 -41.14
CA GLY A 496 -17.70 25.98 -42.35
C GLY A 496 -17.84 27.49 -42.11
N LYS A 497 -17.45 28.32 -43.07
CA LYS A 497 -17.51 29.79 -42.96
C LYS A 497 -18.91 30.34 -42.71
N ASP A 498 -19.94 29.60 -43.11
CA ASP A 498 -21.34 29.93 -42.82
C ASP A 498 -21.74 29.66 -41.35
N TRP A 499 -20.93 28.89 -40.64
CA TRP A 499 -21.15 28.50 -39.25
C TRP A 499 -20.30 29.29 -38.27
N THR A 500 -19.00 29.47 -38.55
CA THR A 500 -18.06 30.14 -37.66
C THR A 500 -16.78 30.56 -38.38
N ASN A 501 -16.07 31.53 -37.83
CA ASN A 501 -14.69 31.82 -38.22
C ASN A 501 -13.66 31.15 -37.32
N PHE A 502 -14.04 30.12 -36.53
CA PHE A 502 -13.14 29.44 -35.60
C PHE A 502 -11.94 28.81 -36.30
N ALA A 503 -12.14 28.22 -37.48
CA ALA A 503 -11.05 27.58 -38.23
C ALA A 503 -9.99 28.61 -38.73
N ASP A 504 -10.39 29.86 -38.93
CA ASP A 504 -9.48 30.96 -39.31
C ASP A 504 -8.89 31.71 -38.10
N ASN A 505 -9.26 31.31 -36.88
CA ASN A 505 -8.84 31.97 -35.65
C ASN A 505 -7.59 31.28 -35.02
N SER A 506 -6.78 32.07 -34.35
CA SER A 506 -5.54 31.60 -33.67
C SER A 506 -5.78 30.53 -32.61
N LEU A 507 -7.01 30.36 -32.12
CA LEU A 507 -7.37 29.30 -31.13
C LEU A 507 -7.50 27.92 -31.78
N PHE A 508 -7.79 27.82 -33.09
CA PHE A 508 -8.10 26.57 -33.75
C PHE A 508 -6.96 25.57 -33.69
N VAL A 509 -5.77 25.98 -34.12
CA VAL A 509 -4.59 25.13 -34.20
C VAL A 509 -4.22 24.59 -32.80
N PRO A 510 -4.00 25.42 -31.76
CA PRO A 510 -3.63 24.91 -30.43
C PRO A 510 -4.66 23.98 -29.82
N VAL A 511 -5.97 24.26 -30.00
CA VAL A 511 -7.04 23.42 -29.45
C VAL A 511 -7.06 22.06 -30.16
N MET A 512 -7.01 22.01 -31.49
CA MET A 512 -7.04 20.76 -32.24
C MET A 512 -5.76 19.91 -32.00
N TYR A 513 -4.60 20.54 -31.95
CA TYR A 513 -3.36 19.87 -31.59
C TYR A 513 -3.42 19.28 -30.19
N LYS A 514 -3.92 20.04 -29.20
CA LYS A 514 -4.07 19.51 -27.83
C LYS A 514 -5.00 18.30 -27.79
N ILE A 515 -6.11 18.33 -28.53
CA ILE A 515 -7.02 17.19 -28.63
C ILE A 515 -6.32 15.98 -29.26
N ALA A 516 -5.57 16.18 -30.36
CA ALA A 516 -4.82 15.11 -31.00
C ALA A 516 -3.75 14.51 -30.06
N MET A 517 -3.09 15.36 -29.27
CA MET A 517 -2.10 14.95 -28.28
C MET A 517 -2.69 14.19 -27.08
N LEU A 518 -3.95 14.51 -26.72
CA LEU A 518 -4.70 13.79 -25.69
C LEU A 518 -5.30 12.47 -26.18
N GLY A 519 -5.44 12.33 -27.52
CA GLY A 519 -5.92 11.14 -28.20
C GLY A 519 -4.78 10.19 -28.44
N GLY A 520 -4.51 9.42 -27.60
CA GLY A 520 -3.55 8.35 -27.66
C GLY A 520 -3.54 7.78 -26.26
N GLN A 521 -3.61 6.50 -26.13
CA GLN A 521 -3.32 5.94 -24.82
C GLN A 521 -1.97 6.53 -24.41
N MET A 522 -1.98 7.29 -23.32
CA MET A 522 -0.74 7.59 -22.62
C MET A 522 -0.12 6.23 -22.38
N ASN A 523 0.97 5.93 -23.11
CA ASN A 523 1.71 4.73 -22.85
C ASN A 523 2.04 4.76 -21.36
N ARG A 524 1.49 3.82 -20.64
CA ARG A 524 1.78 3.70 -19.23
C ARG A 524 3.26 3.45 -19.11
N LEU A 525 3.99 4.33 -18.46
CA LEU A 525 5.44 4.25 -18.39
C LEU A 525 5.88 3.04 -17.58
N SER A 526 5.16 2.72 -16.52
CA SER A 526 5.50 1.62 -15.61
C SER A 526 4.27 1.08 -14.86
N TYR A 527 4.44 -0.08 -14.26
CA TYR A 527 3.49 -0.77 -13.40
C TYR A 527 4.09 -0.94 -12.00
N THR A 528 3.25 -1.14 -11.00
CA THR A 528 3.65 -1.34 -9.61
C THR A 528 3.26 -2.75 -9.15
N LEU A 529 4.21 -3.50 -8.64
CA LEU A 529 4.02 -4.84 -8.08
C LEU A 529 3.03 -4.80 -6.90
N GLY A 530 2.15 -5.79 -6.84
CA GLY A 530 1.13 -5.90 -5.80
C GLY A 530 -0.05 -4.91 -5.91
N VAL A 531 0.03 -3.91 -6.81
CA VAL A 531 -1.04 -2.94 -7.09
C VAL A 531 -1.69 -3.23 -8.43
N ASP A 532 -0.88 -3.32 -9.47
CA ASP A 532 -1.33 -3.58 -10.83
C ASP A 532 -1.40 -5.09 -11.06
N LYS A 533 -2.56 -5.55 -11.51
CA LYS A 533 -2.83 -6.99 -11.70
C LYS A 533 -2.96 -7.38 -13.15
N ASP A 534 -3.16 -6.40 -14.00
CA ASP A 534 -3.52 -6.62 -15.39
C ASP A 534 -2.71 -5.71 -16.32
N ILE A 535 -2.30 -6.23 -17.47
CA ILE A 535 -1.74 -5.46 -18.59
C ILE A 535 -2.76 -5.47 -19.71
N THR A 536 -3.03 -4.31 -20.33
CA THR A 536 -3.92 -4.21 -21.48
C THR A 536 -3.12 -3.97 -22.74
N ILE A 537 -3.21 -4.88 -23.71
CA ILE A 537 -2.57 -4.76 -25.02
C ILE A 537 -3.63 -4.45 -26.09
N ASN A 538 -3.33 -3.46 -26.92
CA ASN A 538 -4.24 -2.99 -27.97
C ASN A 538 -4.00 -3.64 -29.34
N ASP A 539 -2.87 -4.28 -29.55
CA ASP A 539 -2.54 -4.93 -30.82
C ASP A 539 -3.13 -6.34 -30.86
N LEU A 540 -4.12 -6.51 -31.75
CA LEU A 540 -5.00 -7.67 -31.81
C LEU A 540 -4.75 -8.60 -32.96
N THR A 541 -3.72 -8.34 -33.72
CA THR A 541 -3.62 -9.05 -35.00
C THR A 541 -3.57 -10.56 -34.85
N VAL A 542 -3.59 -11.18 -33.70
CA VAL A 542 -3.85 -12.61 -33.50
C VAL A 542 -3.52 -13.08 -32.07
N PHE A 543 -4.48 -13.12 -31.19
CA PHE A 543 -4.33 -13.85 -29.94
C PHE A 543 -5.15 -15.15 -30.01
N SER A 544 -4.49 -16.27 -30.28
CA SER A 544 -4.98 -17.57 -29.85
C SER A 544 -4.51 -17.83 -28.43
N GLU A 545 -5.41 -18.33 -27.55
CA GLU A 545 -5.02 -18.76 -26.20
C GLU A 545 -3.82 -19.69 -26.25
N GLY A 546 -2.79 -19.46 -25.41
CA GLY A 546 -1.63 -20.32 -25.29
C GLY A 546 -0.35 -19.89 -26.01
N ASP A 547 -0.44 -18.86 -26.88
CA ASP A 547 0.75 -18.40 -27.61
C ASP A 547 1.50 -17.24 -26.94
N ILE A 548 0.94 -16.68 -25.86
CA ILE A 548 1.52 -15.53 -25.16
C ILE A 548 2.33 -16.00 -23.97
N LYS A 549 3.54 -15.49 -23.89
CA LYS A 549 4.47 -15.72 -22.80
C LYS A 549 4.99 -14.39 -22.27
N ILE A 550 5.18 -14.32 -20.98
CA ILE A 550 5.90 -13.23 -20.33
C ILE A 550 7.28 -13.74 -19.96
N HIS A 551 8.26 -12.99 -20.35
CA HIS A 551 9.68 -13.34 -20.14
C HIS A 551 10.40 -12.17 -19.48
N ASP A 552 11.21 -12.47 -18.48
CA ASP A 552 12.13 -11.50 -17.89
C ASP A 552 13.47 -11.54 -18.66
N ALA A 553 13.92 -10.39 -19.11
CA ALA A 553 15.16 -10.27 -19.87
C ALA A 553 16.44 -10.60 -19.06
N GLN A 554 16.38 -10.51 -17.72
CA GLN A 554 17.55 -10.67 -16.83
C GLN A 554 17.58 -12.02 -16.11
N SER A 555 16.42 -12.62 -15.86
CA SER A 555 16.28 -13.93 -15.23
C SER A 555 15.72 -14.95 -16.24
N ASN A 556 15.90 -16.25 -15.98
CA ASN A 556 15.26 -17.29 -16.80
C ASN A 556 13.76 -17.48 -16.48
N PHE A 557 13.11 -16.42 -15.98
CA PHE A 557 11.68 -16.47 -15.65
C PHE A 557 10.85 -16.45 -16.94
N GLU A 558 9.94 -17.40 -17.07
CA GLU A 558 8.95 -17.48 -18.14
C GLU A 558 7.61 -17.94 -17.53
N MET A 559 6.53 -17.22 -17.85
CA MET A 559 5.18 -17.61 -17.46
C MET A 559 4.20 -17.50 -18.64
N ILE A 560 3.15 -18.32 -18.60
CA ILE A 560 2.01 -18.25 -19.53
C ILE A 560 0.85 -17.59 -18.78
N PRO A 561 0.53 -16.31 -19.05
CA PRO A 561 -0.51 -15.61 -18.34
C PRO A 561 -1.91 -16.03 -18.81
N MET A 562 -2.92 -15.76 -17.98
CA MET A 562 -4.30 -15.83 -18.42
C MET A 562 -4.64 -14.60 -19.28
N VAL A 563 -5.18 -14.83 -20.48
CA VAL A 563 -5.57 -13.77 -21.42
C VAL A 563 -7.08 -13.73 -21.58
N GLU A 564 -7.70 -12.61 -21.26
CA GLU A 564 -9.10 -12.34 -21.51
C GLU A 564 -9.24 -11.36 -22.69
N MET A 565 -10.12 -11.69 -23.63
CA MET A 565 -10.46 -10.79 -24.72
C MET A 565 -11.67 -9.92 -24.35
N ARG A 566 -11.49 -8.60 -24.28
CA ARG A 566 -12.58 -7.63 -24.07
C ARG A 566 -12.52 -6.53 -25.13
N ASN A 567 -13.63 -6.31 -25.83
CA ASN A 567 -13.80 -5.20 -26.77
C ASN A 567 -12.59 -5.02 -27.70
N ASN A 568 -12.14 -6.12 -28.31
CA ASN A 568 -11.01 -6.11 -29.24
C ASN A 568 -9.63 -5.77 -28.59
N ARG A 569 -9.47 -5.99 -27.28
CA ARG A 569 -8.22 -5.85 -26.51
C ARG A 569 -7.90 -7.12 -25.76
N ALA A 570 -6.63 -7.39 -25.59
CA ALA A 570 -6.17 -8.45 -24.72
C ALA A 570 -5.87 -7.90 -23.31
N LEU A 571 -6.58 -8.41 -22.32
CA LEU A 571 -6.31 -8.20 -20.92
C LEU A 571 -5.50 -9.37 -20.41
N ILE A 572 -4.25 -9.15 -20.09
CA ILE A 572 -3.31 -10.14 -19.57
C ILE A 572 -3.32 -10.05 -18.04
N ARG A 573 -3.76 -11.14 -17.38
CA ARG A 573 -3.81 -11.22 -15.91
C ARG A 573 -2.56 -11.85 -15.36
N LEU A 574 -1.93 -11.18 -14.40
CA LEU A 574 -0.64 -11.59 -13.83
C LEU A 574 -0.76 -12.27 -12.46
N TYR A 575 -1.87 -12.09 -11.76
CA TYR A 575 -2.14 -12.71 -10.44
C TYR A 575 -1.00 -12.59 -9.41
N ASP A 576 -0.23 -11.51 -9.45
CA ASP A 576 0.93 -11.27 -8.59
C ASP A 576 2.06 -12.33 -8.73
N GLU A 577 2.22 -12.93 -9.91
CA GLU A 577 3.20 -14.00 -10.17
C GLU A 577 4.58 -13.51 -10.65
N LEU A 578 4.77 -12.19 -10.81
CA LEU A 578 6.06 -11.64 -11.23
C LEU A 578 7.07 -11.69 -10.07
N PRO A 579 8.32 -12.15 -10.32
CA PRO A 579 9.30 -12.38 -9.24
C PRO A 579 9.88 -11.11 -8.62
N GLY A 580 9.81 -9.96 -9.28
CA GLY A 580 10.36 -8.70 -8.76
C GLY A 580 10.29 -7.54 -9.72
N ALA A 581 10.84 -6.39 -9.30
CA ALA A 581 10.96 -5.20 -10.15
C ALA A 581 11.92 -5.45 -11.30
N GLY A 582 11.60 -4.93 -12.50
CA GLY A 582 12.41 -5.13 -13.68
C GLY A 582 11.65 -4.92 -14.98
N PHE A 583 12.24 -5.38 -16.07
CA PHE A 583 11.66 -5.31 -17.41
C PHE A 583 11.17 -6.68 -17.86
N TYR A 584 9.91 -6.73 -18.28
CA TYR A 584 9.28 -7.94 -18.77
C TYR A 584 8.81 -7.76 -20.20
N THR A 585 9.13 -8.72 -21.06
CA THR A 585 8.67 -8.74 -22.44
C THR A 585 7.47 -9.67 -22.56
N ILE A 586 6.48 -9.22 -23.29
CA ILE A 586 5.29 -9.99 -23.66
C ILE A 586 5.54 -10.49 -25.08
N ASN A 587 5.70 -11.79 -25.21
CA ASN A 587 6.09 -12.43 -26.46
C ASN A 587 4.94 -13.27 -27.01
N LYS A 588 4.85 -13.31 -28.35
CA LYS A 588 4.04 -14.28 -29.08
C LYS A 588 4.95 -15.14 -29.94
N GLY A 589 5.18 -16.37 -29.50
CA GLY A 589 6.25 -17.18 -30.06
C GLY A 589 7.61 -16.47 -29.85
N ASP A 590 8.31 -16.17 -30.97
CA ASP A 590 9.59 -15.47 -30.94
C ASP A 590 9.46 -13.94 -31.14
N GLU A 591 8.26 -13.40 -31.34
CA GLU A 591 8.03 -11.98 -31.57
C GLU A 591 7.69 -11.26 -30.24
N ILE A 592 8.44 -10.19 -29.92
CA ILE A 592 8.14 -9.29 -28.81
C ILE A 592 6.98 -8.37 -29.21
N ILE A 593 5.86 -8.47 -28.51
CA ILE A 593 4.67 -7.63 -28.72
C ILE A 593 4.82 -6.32 -27.95
N GLU A 594 5.20 -6.42 -26.69
CA GLU A 594 5.29 -5.25 -25.79
C GLU A 594 6.38 -5.50 -24.73
N THR A 595 7.05 -4.43 -24.31
CA THR A 595 7.93 -4.41 -23.14
C THR A 595 7.27 -3.59 -22.05
N THR A 596 7.25 -4.12 -20.84
CA THR A 596 6.70 -3.46 -19.65
C THR A 596 7.76 -3.31 -18.59
N ALA A 597 7.65 -2.24 -17.80
CA ALA A 597 8.51 -1.99 -16.65
C ALA A 597 7.72 -2.09 -15.35
N TRP A 598 8.28 -2.74 -14.37
CA TRP A 598 7.65 -2.97 -13.08
C TRP A 598 8.55 -2.46 -11.96
N ASN A 599 7.95 -1.81 -10.99
CA ASN A 599 8.62 -1.25 -9.82
C ASN A 599 8.00 -1.80 -8.53
N ASP A 600 8.81 -1.85 -7.48
CA ASP A 600 8.35 -2.17 -6.14
C ASP A 600 7.38 -1.10 -5.61
N ASN A 601 6.49 -1.52 -4.71
CA ASN A 601 5.53 -0.62 -4.11
C ASN A 601 6.21 0.35 -3.15
N ARG A 602 6.19 1.64 -3.47
CA ARG A 602 6.81 2.71 -2.66
C ARG A 602 6.17 2.94 -1.28
N LYS A 603 5.13 2.17 -0.93
CA LYS A 603 4.60 2.19 0.44
C LYS A 603 5.61 1.70 1.46
N GLU A 604 6.46 0.72 1.09
CA GLU A 604 7.52 0.19 1.95
C GLU A 604 8.71 1.15 2.11
N SER A 605 8.87 2.10 1.17
CA SER A 605 9.92 3.12 1.25
C SER A 605 9.72 4.12 2.40
N LYS A 606 8.51 4.19 2.96
CA LYS A 606 8.21 4.99 4.14
C LYS A 606 8.63 4.24 5.39
N MET A 607 9.80 4.55 5.92
CA MET A 607 10.39 3.90 7.10
C MET A 607 9.74 4.35 8.40
N LYS A 608 8.41 4.29 8.48
CA LYS A 608 7.65 4.59 9.68
C LYS A 608 7.27 3.29 10.39
N PHE A 609 7.99 2.98 11.43
CA PHE A 609 7.80 1.79 12.25
C PHE A 609 7.03 2.13 13.51
N LEU A 610 6.17 1.21 13.94
CA LEU A 610 5.48 1.31 15.23
C LEU A 610 6.40 0.77 16.34
N ASP A 611 6.44 1.49 17.45
CA ASP A 611 7.16 1.01 18.61
C ASP A 611 6.39 -0.11 19.33
N ARG A 612 7.07 -0.77 20.29
CA ARG A 612 6.51 -1.89 21.06
C ARG A 612 5.20 -1.53 21.77
N GLU A 613 5.12 -0.33 22.33
CA GLU A 613 3.94 0.12 23.09
C GLU A 613 2.79 0.44 22.14
N GLU A 614 3.08 1.03 21.00
CA GLU A 614 2.12 1.31 19.93
C GLU A 614 1.54 0.02 19.34
N VAL A 615 2.40 -0.98 19.04
CA VAL A 615 1.95 -2.29 18.55
C VAL A 615 1.05 -2.97 19.58
N ASP A 616 1.47 -3.05 20.86
CA ASP A 616 0.68 -3.68 21.92
C ASP A 616 -0.68 -3.00 22.10
N LYS A 617 -0.68 -1.68 22.11
CA LYS A 617 -1.89 -0.89 22.21
C LYS A 617 -2.82 -1.11 21.01
N LEU A 618 -2.29 -1.01 19.79
CA LEU A 618 -3.08 -1.15 18.57
C LEU A 618 -3.74 -2.52 18.45
N LEU A 619 -3.00 -3.59 18.74
CA LEU A 619 -3.53 -4.96 18.72
C LEU A 619 -4.64 -5.15 19.78
N LYS A 620 -4.44 -4.64 21.00
CA LYS A 620 -5.44 -4.75 22.09
C LYS A 620 -6.67 -3.90 21.86
N ASP A 621 -6.51 -2.69 21.33
CA ASP A 621 -7.62 -1.78 21.03
C ASP A 621 -8.57 -2.39 19.96
N ASN A 622 -8.05 -3.24 19.07
CA ASN A 622 -8.84 -4.01 18.12
C ASN A 622 -9.37 -5.36 18.67
N GLY A 623 -9.28 -5.58 19.98
CA GLY A 623 -9.84 -6.75 20.66
C GLY A 623 -9.09 -8.06 20.46
N LEU A 624 -7.86 -8.02 19.96
CA LEU A 624 -7.03 -9.20 19.73
C LEU A 624 -6.47 -9.76 21.03
N ASN A 625 -6.31 -11.08 21.08
CA ASN A 625 -5.79 -11.79 22.25
C ASN A 625 -4.25 -11.78 22.24
N VAL A 626 -3.65 -10.66 22.66
CA VAL A 626 -2.20 -10.47 22.69
C VAL A 626 -1.61 -11.04 23.98
N VAL A 627 -0.76 -12.03 23.84
CA VAL A 627 -0.05 -12.66 24.96
C VAL A 627 1.20 -11.87 25.34
N ALA A 628 1.97 -11.45 24.36
CA ALA A 628 3.19 -10.66 24.56
C ALA A 628 3.57 -9.86 23.31
N VAL A 629 4.23 -8.71 23.51
CA VAL A 629 4.99 -7.99 22.49
C VAL A 629 6.42 -7.87 22.99
N MET A 630 7.40 -8.37 22.24
CA MET A 630 8.78 -8.55 22.69
C MET A 630 9.77 -8.24 21.60
N LYS A 631 10.98 -7.78 21.98
CA LYS A 631 12.10 -7.62 21.05
C LYS A 631 12.82 -8.96 20.85
N THR A 632 13.34 -9.19 19.66
CA THR A 632 14.13 -10.39 19.33
C THR A 632 15.39 -10.52 20.17
N ASP A 633 16.05 -9.42 20.53
CA ASP A 633 17.24 -9.39 21.40
C ASP A 633 16.96 -9.92 22.82
N GLU A 634 15.70 -9.89 23.25
CA GLU A 634 15.28 -10.43 24.56
C GLU A 634 15.03 -11.93 24.51
N ILE A 635 15.15 -12.55 23.33
CA ILE A 635 14.80 -13.95 23.08
C ILE A 635 16.07 -14.80 22.96
N HIS A 636 16.74 -15.06 24.06
CA HIS A 636 17.53 -16.28 24.13
C HIS A 636 16.58 -17.49 24.14
N SER A 637 16.97 -18.59 23.52
CA SER A 637 16.15 -19.80 23.35
C SER A 637 15.47 -20.30 24.65
N ASP A 638 16.08 -20.05 25.80
CA ASP A 638 15.55 -20.38 27.13
C ASP A 638 14.43 -19.42 27.57
N ASP A 639 14.44 -18.15 27.13
CA ASP A 639 13.45 -17.13 27.52
C ASP A 639 12.13 -17.31 26.79
N VAL A 640 12.14 -17.76 25.54
CA VAL A 640 10.89 -18.10 24.79
C VAL A 640 10.22 -19.31 25.42
N MET A 641 11.00 -20.30 25.82
CA MET A 641 10.53 -21.47 26.56
C MET A 641 9.97 -21.05 27.93
N GLU A 642 10.64 -20.15 28.64
CA GLU A 642 10.17 -19.59 29.88
C GLU A 642 8.90 -18.75 29.71
N MET A 643 8.69 -18.14 28.55
CA MET A 643 7.45 -17.41 28.21
C MET A 643 6.29 -18.29 27.82
N MET A 644 6.51 -19.33 27.00
CA MET A 644 5.48 -20.34 26.77
C MET A 644 5.00 -20.91 28.12
N ILE A 645 5.86 -20.82 29.16
CA ILE A 645 5.64 -21.22 30.54
C ILE A 645 5.33 -19.99 31.43
N ARG A 646 5.70 -18.75 31.07
CA ARG A 646 5.57 -17.52 31.88
C ARG A 646 4.12 -17.05 31.99
N ARG A 647 3.60 -17.57 32.94
CA ARG A 647 2.56 -17.25 33.91
C ARG A 647 2.83 -15.86 34.49
N SER A 648 1.86 -14.95 34.48
CA SER A 648 2.00 -13.72 35.26
C SER A 648 2.39 -14.08 36.72
N MET A 649 3.66 -13.96 37.05
CA MET A 649 4.19 -14.40 38.34
C MET A 649 3.83 -13.35 39.37
N LEU A 650 2.83 -13.65 40.19
CA LEU A 650 2.36 -12.78 41.28
C LEU A 650 3.29 -12.79 42.50
N TRP A 651 4.42 -13.53 42.48
CA TRP A 651 5.34 -13.66 43.62
C TRP A 651 5.90 -12.33 44.13
N LYS A 652 6.15 -11.35 43.23
CA LYS A 652 6.61 -10.01 43.58
C LYS A 652 5.61 -9.28 44.47
N SER A 653 4.31 -9.38 44.15
CA SER A 653 3.23 -8.79 44.95
C SER A 653 3.12 -9.41 46.30
N PHE A 654 3.36 -10.75 46.44
CA PHE A 654 3.34 -11.43 47.74
C PHE A 654 4.57 -11.11 48.56
N ILE A 655 5.76 -10.92 47.98
CA ILE A 655 6.94 -10.41 48.69
C ILE A 655 6.69 -8.98 49.20
N LEU A 656 6.12 -8.10 48.36
CA LEU A 656 5.78 -6.73 48.76
C LEU A 656 4.78 -6.71 49.92
N LEU A 657 3.75 -7.55 49.87
CA LEU A 657 2.77 -7.73 50.95
C LEU A 657 3.45 -8.18 52.23
N SER A 658 4.37 -9.15 52.17
CA SER A 658 5.15 -9.66 53.26
C SER A 658 6.00 -8.54 53.90
N LEU A 659 6.74 -7.76 53.10
CA LEU A 659 7.56 -6.66 53.61
C LEU A 659 6.72 -5.55 54.26
N ILE A 660 5.57 -5.19 53.66
CA ILE A 660 4.63 -4.21 54.24
C ILE A 660 4.08 -4.70 55.57
N SER A 661 3.72 -6.00 55.68
CA SER A 661 3.21 -6.58 56.93
C SER A 661 4.28 -6.53 58.05
N LEU A 662 5.55 -6.82 57.74
CA LEU A 662 6.65 -6.72 58.67
C LEU A 662 6.90 -5.28 59.12
N LEU A 663 6.84 -4.31 58.20
CA LEU A 663 6.99 -2.89 58.52
C LEU A 663 5.88 -2.41 59.44
N ILE A 664 4.64 -2.79 59.18
CA ILE A 664 3.49 -2.44 60.05
C ILE A 664 3.64 -3.07 61.41
N GLU A 665 4.10 -4.34 61.51
CA GLU A 665 4.38 -4.98 62.82
C GLU A 665 5.39 -4.17 63.64
N ILE A 666 6.50 -3.77 63.03
CA ILE A 666 7.55 -2.98 63.69
C ILE A 666 6.98 -1.64 64.17
N LEU A 667 6.19 -0.94 63.35
CA LEU A 667 5.57 0.34 63.67
C LEU A 667 4.57 0.21 64.83
N VAL A 668 3.72 -0.84 64.79
CA VAL A 668 2.76 -1.12 65.87
C VAL A 668 3.48 -1.45 67.19
N LEU A 669 4.54 -2.26 67.16
CA LEU A 669 5.28 -2.60 68.35
C LEU A 669 6.07 -1.42 68.91
N ARG A 670 6.59 -0.51 68.08
CA ARG A 670 7.46 0.61 68.48
C ARG A 670 6.68 1.86 68.88
N PHE A 671 5.68 2.23 68.09
CA PHE A 671 5.02 3.54 68.26
C PHE A 671 3.63 3.49 68.90
N TRP A 672 2.97 2.32 68.91
CA TRP A 672 1.71 2.20 69.61
C TRP A 672 1.97 2.02 71.13
N LYS A 673 1.78 3.10 71.86
CA LYS A 673 1.91 3.10 73.34
C LYS A 673 0.77 2.38 74.02
#